data_6b2cce8f229883ed0e1874a05b315561
#
_entry.id   6b2cce8f229883ed0e1874a05b315561
#
_cell.length_a   1.000
_cell.length_b   1.000
_cell.length_c   1.000
_cell.angle_alpha   90.00
_cell.angle_beta   90.00
_cell.angle_gamma   90.00
#
_symmetry.space_group_name_H-M   'P 1'
#
loop_
_entity.id
_entity.type
_entity.pdbx_description
1 polymer ?
#
loop_
_entity_poly.entity_id
_entity_poly.type
_entity_poly.pdbx_seq_one_letter_code
_entity_poly.pdbx_strand_id
1 'polypeptide(L)'
;MTAKYPDKDSIAKLLSDENIPNQIMEHEPLLTIPPAIEYFTKNPPSVEAPFIYCKNLFLKNKAGGFYLITAAHDTKIDYKVLCKLFKTKNGNIREAEKEKLSLYLHVEPGHVNSFSLLNLSDEQKKEVQFHLDKTLLEKYKTIGIPPMNSSSTCWIKPDDLKKLLEKNGFTVNVTDLNEIKGDDKKEDKKEDKKEKKDKKEKKEKKDDKKKEKKDNKKNDNLDEDISSLGIQNKKEENFSDWYSECITKSEMIDYYDISGCYILRPWSYEIWEKIQEYLDKKIKKIGVRNYNFPLFVSQKALFKEKEHVEGFSPEVAWVTKSGKGEIDPPIAIRPTSETIMYPAFAKWIRSHRDLPLLANQWTNIVRWEFKNPTPFIRTREFLWQEGHTVHATFEEAEKMVYTILEFYRSVYEDLCACPVIKGIKTENEKFPGGYCTTSIEGLLPNGKGVQAATSHHLGQNFSKMFDISFLDKEKNKQLAWQTSWGLTTRTIGVLVMMHGDNKGLVLPPKVAPIQVVIVPIKTSKDNAEEILGKGNEIYEQLKKEDIRVTFDDSDLHTPGWKYAEWELKGVPIRIEYGKKDLSKEQVTFFCRDNLEKFPVKLTEVVDKVKEMLDTIQKRMFQKQVDRVKNSTTHAKDFDSFLEGLNKGHIVYTPWCKESFCEDNVKDKVKEIASKSEEQDTVGTCKTLNMPLDQPKLEEGTKCFFCGKPAKIFAVWGRSY
;
A
#
# COMPACT_ATOMS: atom_id res chain seq x y z
N MET A 1 -0.04 8.44 37.61
CA MET A 1 -1.16 8.41 38.58
C MET A 1 -1.90 7.10 38.34
N THR A 2 -2.33 6.43 39.42
CA THR A 2 -3.16 5.21 39.31
C THR A 2 -4.58 5.61 38.86
N ALA A 3 -5.17 4.86 37.95
CA ALA A 3 -6.56 5.08 37.51
C ALA A 3 -7.53 4.99 38.67
N LYS A 4 -8.50 5.89 38.72
CA LYS A 4 -9.57 5.89 39.77
C LYS A 4 -10.51 4.69 39.61
N TYR A 5 -10.78 4.34 38.33
CA TYR A 5 -11.63 3.22 37.93
C TYR A 5 -10.87 2.33 36.94
N PRO A 6 -9.98 1.42 37.42
CA PRO A 6 -9.07 0.69 36.57
C PRO A 6 -9.69 -0.49 35.82
N ASP A 7 -10.84 -0.99 36.29
CA ASP A 7 -11.42 -2.25 35.83
C ASP A 7 -12.97 -2.28 35.88
N LYS A 8 -13.53 -3.39 35.43
CA LYS A 8 -14.95 -3.68 35.41
C LYS A 8 -15.59 -3.58 36.79
N ASP A 9 -14.91 -4.09 37.83
CA ASP A 9 -15.48 -4.19 39.18
C ASP A 9 -15.61 -2.82 39.83
N SER A 10 -14.64 -1.93 39.56
CA SER A 10 -14.71 -0.52 40.00
C SER A 10 -15.83 0.25 39.31
N ILE A 11 -16.12 -0.01 38.04
CA ILE A 11 -17.26 0.56 37.32
C ILE A 11 -18.59 -0.02 37.84
N ALA A 12 -18.67 -1.34 38.05
CA ALA A 12 -19.85 -1.96 38.61
C ALA A 12 -20.20 -1.40 40.00
N LYS A 13 -19.22 -1.21 40.86
CA LYS A 13 -19.36 -0.58 42.16
C LYS A 13 -19.86 0.87 42.05
N LEU A 14 -19.27 1.66 41.16
CA LEU A 14 -19.68 3.05 40.91
C LEU A 14 -21.15 3.12 40.50
N LEU A 15 -21.58 2.27 39.55
CA LEU A 15 -22.96 2.24 39.08
C LEU A 15 -23.96 1.83 40.19
N SER A 16 -23.55 0.91 41.07
CA SER A 16 -24.33 0.52 42.26
C SER A 16 -24.43 1.65 43.29
N ASP A 17 -23.32 2.32 43.61
CA ASP A 17 -23.27 3.43 44.55
C ASP A 17 -24.10 4.63 44.07
N GLU A 18 -24.20 4.82 42.76
CA GLU A 18 -25.02 5.87 42.12
C GLU A 18 -26.49 5.42 41.87
N ASN A 19 -26.87 4.20 42.25
CA ASN A 19 -28.19 3.59 42.01
C ASN A 19 -28.60 3.60 40.52
N ILE A 20 -27.63 3.37 39.60
CA ILE A 20 -27.87 3.33 38.17
C ILE A 20 -28.18 1.89 37.73
N PRO A 21 -29.37 1.62 37.19
CA PRO A 21 -29.74 0.29 36.69
C PRO A 21 -28.83 -0.11 35.52
N ASN A 22 -28.22 -1.29 35.63
CA ASN A 22 -27.33 -1.79 34.58
C ASN A 22 -27.33 -3.33 34.56
N GLN A 23 -26.83 -3.92 33.46
CA GLN A 23 -26.53 -5.33 33.34
C GLN A 23 -25.12 -5.49 32.80
N ILE A 24 -24.21 -6.13 33.54
CA ILE A 24 -22.88 -6.48 33.02
C ILE A 24 -22.90 -7.92 32.55
N MET A 25 -22.59 -8.16 31.29
CA MET A 25 -22.46 -9.48 30.66
C MET A 25 -21.01 -9.81 30.45
N GLU A 26 -20.57 -10.97 30.88
CA GLU A 26 -19.22 -11.51 30.60
C GLU A 26 -19.26 -12.35 29.34
N HIS A 27 -18.18 -12.30 28.57
CA HIS A 27 -18.01 -13.00 27.31
C HIS A 27 -16.51 -13.11 26.94
N GLU A 28 -16.18 -13.90 25.94
CA GLU A 28 -14.83 -13.89 25.34
C GLU A 28 -14.48 -12.49 24.80
N PRO A 29 -13.19 -12.15 24.69
CA PRO A 29 -12.77 -10.81 24.28
C PRO A 29 -13.35 -10.38 22.93
N LEU A 30 -14.10 -9.26 22.91
CA LEU A 30 -14.70 -8.64 21.73
C LEU A 30 -13.95 -7.34 21.39
N LEU A 31 -12.83 -7.45 20.68
CA LEU A 31 -11.94 -6.30 20.38
C LEU A 31 -12.44 -5.42 19.23
N THR A 32 -13.35 -5.93 18.40
CA THR A 32 -13.87 -5.22 17.22
C THR A 32 -15.40 -5.34 17.12
N ILE A 33 -16.01 -4.46 16.33
CA ILE A 33 -17.47 -4.37 16.20
C ILE A 33 -18.12 -5.62 15.59
N PRO A 34 -17.61 -6.23 14.49
CA PRO A 34 -18.29 -7.37 13.86
C PRO A 34 -18.49 -8.58 14.80
N PRO A 35 -17.46 -9.07 15.52
CA PRO A 35 -17.64 -10.12 16.53
C PRO A 35 -18.62 -9.76 17.63
N ALA A 36 -18.64 -8.49 18.08
CA ALA A 36 -19.57 -8.04 19.11
C ALA A 36 -21.03 -8.11 18.63
N ILE A 37 -21.30 -7.68 17.40
CA ILE A 37 -22.64 -7.76 16.79
C ILE A 37 -23.07 -9.23 16.68
N GLU A 38 -22.19 -10.11 16.17
CA GLU A 38 -22.50 -11.54 16.05
C GLU A 38 -22.80 -12.17 17.40
N TYR A 39 -21.98 -11.86 18.43
CA TYR A 39 -22.19 -12.38 19.78
C TYR A 39 -23.54 -11.95 20.37
N PHE A 40 -23.87 -10.63 20.36
CA PHE A 40 -25.10 -10.12 20.93
C PHE A 40 -26.35 -10.40 20.10
N THR A 41 -26.19 -10.75 18.82
CA THR A 41 -27.29 -11.32 18.02
C THR A 41 -27.67 -12.73 18.49
N LYS A 42 -26.67 -13.54 18.87
CA LYS A 42 -26.84 -14.90 19.37
C LYS A 42 -27.21 -14.93 20.87
N ASN A 43 -26.69 -13.97 21.64
CA ASN A 43 -26.83 -13.87 23.10
C ASN A 43 -27.35 -12.47 23.47
N PRO A 44 -28.63 -12.17 23.22
CA PRO A 44 -29.19 -10.85 23.51
C PRO A 44 -29.19 -10.56 25.02
N PRO A 45 -28.89 -9.31 25.42
CA PRO A 45 -28.97 -8.91 26.82
C PRO A 45 -30.41 -8.93 27.33
N SER A 46 -30.58 -9.18 28.63
CA SER A 46 -31.90 -9.13 29.30
C SER A 46 -32.20 -7.70 29.77
N VAL A 47 -32.33 -6.76 28.83
CA VAL A 47 -32.53 -5.33 29.06
C VAL A 47 -33.71 -4.78 28.25
N GLU A 48 -34.11 -3.54 28.55
CA GLU A 48 -35.23 -2.87 27.85
C GLU A 48 -34.83 -2.60 26.37
N ALA A 49 -35.64 -3.09 25.44
CA ALA A 49 -35.46 -2.88 23.99
C ALA A 49 -36.10 -1.56 23.53
N PRO A 50 -35.64 -0.95 22.42
CA PRO A 50 -34.52 -1.40 21.59
C PRO A 50 -33.17 -1.12 22.23
N PHE A 51 -32.24 -2.05 22.06
CA PHE A 51 -30.85 -1.92 22.54
C PHE A 51 -29.84 -1.97 21.40
N ILE A 52 -28.63 -1.42 21.63
CA ILE A 52 -27.55 -1.45 20.65
C ILE A 52 -26.17 -1.48 21.32
N TYR A 53 -25.20 -2.17 20.70
CA TYR A 53 -23.80 -2.11 21.09
C TYR A 53 -23.15 -0.84 20.51
N CYS A 54 -22.33 -0.14 21.31
CA CYS A 54 -21.69 1.10 20.94
C CYS A 54 -20.27 0.89 20.43
N LYS A 55 -19.85 1.73 19.48
CA LYS A 55 -18.46 1.96 19.15
C LYS A 55 -17.96 3.23 19.82
N ASN A 56 -16.69 3.20 20.22
CA ASN A 56 -16.04 4.32 20.86
C ASN A 56 -14.77 4.69 20.12
N LEU A 57 -14.56 5.99 19.85
CA LEU A 57 -13.39 6.51 19.15
C LEU A 57 -12.72 7.59 19.99
N PHE A 58 -11.41 7.48 20.17
CA PHE A 58 -10.61 8.53 20.80
C PHE A 58 -9.73 9.20 19.75
N LEU A 59 -10.05 10.45 19.43
CA LEU A 59 -9.47 11.20 18.33
C LEU A 59 -8.69 12.38 18.85
N LYS A 60 -7.69 12.84 18.09
CA LYS A 60 -6.98 14.08 18.34
C LYS A 60 -6.99 15.02 17.14
N ASN A 61 -6.92 16.33 17.40
CA ASN A 61 -6.62 17.30 16.36
C ASN A 61 -5.14 17.70 16.37
N LYS A 62 -4.68 18.30 15.27
CA LYS A 62 -3.28 18.78 15.17
C LYS A 62 -2.94 19.90 16.16
N ALA A 63 -3.92 20.60 16.73
CA ALA A 63 -3.71 21.65 17.70
C ALA A 63 -3.63 21.16 19.16
N GLY A 64 -3.70 19.84 19.40
CA GLY A 64 -3.52 19.23 20.73
C GLY A 64 -4.81 18.88 21.47
N GLY A 65 -6.01 19.20 20.95
CA GLY A 65 -7.28 18.82 21.58
C GLY A 65 -7.67 17.36 21.28
N PHE A 66 -8.38 16.74 22.22
CA PHE A 66 -8.87 15.35 22.10
C PHE A 66 -10.39 15.30 22.07
N TYR A 67 -10.93 14.26 21.41
CA TYR A 67 -12.35 14.00 21.31
C TYR A 67 -12.60 12.53 21.60
N LEU A 68 -13.49 12.20 22.53
CA LEU A 68 -14.02 10.85 22.69
C LEU A 68 -15.45 10.85 22.16
N ILE A 69 -15.74 9.95 21.22
CA ILE A 69 -17.03 9.81 20.57
C ILE A 69 -17.59 8.44 20.91
N THR A 70 -18.82 8.41 21.44
CA THR A 70 -19.62 7.17 21.63
C THR A 70 -20.80 7.21 20.68
N ALA A 71 -20.89 6.24 19.77
CA ALA A 71 -21.92 6.17 18.73
C ALA A 71 -22.48 4.76 18.60
N ALA A 72 -23.64 4.63 17.95
CA ALA A 72 -24.17 3.34 17.55
C ALA A 72 -23.18 2.62 16.61
N HIS A 73 -23.09 1.30 16.71
CA HIS A 73 -22.09 0.57 15.91
C HIS A 73 -22.26 0.78 14.40
N ASP A 74 -23.49 1.01 13.92
CA ASP A 74 -23.85 1.21 12.53
C ASP A 74 -23.78 2.70 12.06
N THR A 75 -23.60 3.68 12.98
CA THR A 75 -23.39 5.08 12.61
C THR A 75 -22.14 5.23 11.77
N LYS A 76 -22.25 5.75 10.55
CA LYS A 76 -21.10 6.04 9.70
C LYS A 76 -20.34 7.27 10.23
N ILE A 77 -19.06 7.10 10.52
CA ILE A 77 -18.19 8.19 10.98
C ILE A 77 -17.37 8.71 9.79
N ASP A 78 -17.62 9.94 9.37
CA ASP A 78 -16.83 10.64 8.35
C ASP A 78 -15.96 11.70 9.02
N TYR A 79 -14.63 11.55 8.91
CA TYR A 79 -13.65 12.47 9.50
C TYR A 79 -13.75 13.90 8.91
N LYS A 80 -14.19 14.07 7.66
CA LYS A 80 -14.43 15.39 7.07
C LYS A 80 -15.62 16.08 7.74
N VAL A 81 -16.65 15.30 8.05
CA VAL A 81 -17.82 15.77 8.81
C VAL A 81 -17.41 16.16 10.22
N LEU A 82 -16.61 15.31 10.89
CA LEU A 82 -16.08 15.64 12.23
C LEU A 82 -15.20 16.90 12.22
N CYS A 83 -14.40 17.12 11.17
CA CYS A 83 -13.62 18.35 11.03
C CYS A 83 -14.49 19.61 10.97
N LYS A 84 -15.61 19.56 10.23
CA LYS A 84 -16.59 20.66 10.18
C LYS A 84 -17.26 20.86 11.54
N LEU A 85 -17.70 19.77 12.17
CA LEU A 85 -18.38 19.76 13.47
C LEU A 85 -17.51 20.37 14.57
N PHE A 86 -16.25 19.96 14.62
CA PHE A 86 -15.29 20.43 15.62
C PHE A 86 -14.56 21.74 15.20
N LYS A 87 -15.02 22.38 14.10
CA LYS A 87 -14.46 23.62 13.54
C LYS A 87 -12.95 23.56 13.32
N THR A 88 -12.48 22.40 12.84
CA THR A 88 -11.06 22.19 12.49
C THR A 88 -10.91 22.15 10.97
N LYS A 89 -9.68 22.37 10.45
CA LYS A 89 -9.40 22.22 9.02
C LYS A 89 -9.51 20.74 8.60
N ASN A 90 -9.95 20.47 7.38
CA ASN A 90 -9.99 19.10 6.83
C ASN A 90 -8.63 18.40 6.96
N GLY A 91 -8.64 17.13 7.34
CA GLY A 91 -7.42 16.34 7.56
C GLY A 91 -6.73 16.56 8.92
N ASN A 92 -7.29 17.40 9.80
CA ASN A 92 -6.69 17.68 11.11
C ASN A 92 -7.11 16.73 12.24
N ILE A 93 -8.12 15.87 12.01
CA ILE A 93 -8.59 14.88 13.00
C ILE A 93 -8.09 13.50 12.60
N ARG A 94 -7.53 12.77 13.57
CA ARG A 94 -7.06 11.39 13.43
C ARG A 94 -7.22 10.64 14.74
N GLU A 95 -7.10 9.33 14.73
CA GLU A 95 -7.05 8.53 15.96
C GLU A 95 -5.88 8.94 16.84
N ALA A 96 -6.09 8.98 18.14
CA ALA A 96 -5.04 9.27 19.09
C ALA A 96 -4.04 8.10 19.18
N GLU A 97 -2.75 8.42 19.40
CA GLU A 97 -1.71 7.41 19.51
C GLU A 97 -1.89 6.55 20.77
N LYS A 98 -1.35 5.33 20.74
CA LYS A 98 -1.42 4.35 21.83
C LYS A 98 -0.96 4.93 23.18
N GLU A 99 0.11 5.71 23.17
CA GLU A 99 0.65 6.35 24.36
C GLU A 99 -0.34 7.36 25.00
N LYS A 100 -1.20 7.97 24.16
CA LYS A 100 -2.24 8.89 24.64
C LYS A 100 -3.44 8.15 25.21
N LEU A 101 -3.80 6.95 24.69
CA LEU A 101 -4.83 6.11 25.29
C LEU A 101 -4.43 5.72 26.71
N SER A 102 -3.22 5.22 26.92
CA SER A 102 -2.72 4.84 28.24
C SER A 102 -2.58 6.05 29.17
N LEU A 103 -2.12 7.21 28.65
CA LEU A 103 -1.89 8.42 29.46
C LEU A 103 -3.18 9.11 29.93
N TYR A 104 -4.20 9.16 29.05
CA TYR A 104 -5.47 9.86 29.33
C TYR A 104 -6.54 8.92 29.84
N LEU A 105 -6.79 7.84 29.11
CA LEU A 105 -7.94 6.95 29.38
C LEU A 105 -7.61 5.73 30.24
N HIS A 106 -6.33 5.47 30.48
CA HIS A 106 -5.81 4.30 31.19
C HIS A 106 -6.31 2.97 30.58
N VAL A 107 -6.41 2.91 29.25
CA VAL A 107 -6.83 1.71 28.51
C VAL A 107 -5.86 1.37 27.39
N GLU A 108 -5.85 0.09 26.99
CA GLU A 108 -5.12 -0.39 25.83
C GLU A 108 -5.94 -0.17 24.53
N PRO A 109 -5.33 -0.21 23.34
CA PRO A 109 -6.04 -0.22 22.07
C PRO A 109 -7.09 -1.32 22.01
N GLY A 110 -8.29 -0.97 21.51
CA GLY A 110 -9.46 -1.87 21.51
C GLY A 110 -10.34 -1.80 22.78
N HIS A 111 -9.88 -1.10 23.82
CA HIS A 111 -10.64 -0.93 25.07
C HIS A 111 -11.18 0.47 25.30
N VAL A 112 -11.13 1.34 24.31
CA VAL A 112 -11.67 2.71 24.40
C VAL A 112 -13.16 2.67 24.70
N ASN A 113 -13.59 3.38 25.74
CA ASN A 113 -14.98 3.42 26.20
C ASN A 113 -15.31 4.72 26.94
N SER A 114 -16.58 5.05 27.09
CA SER A 114 -17.02 6.29 27.76
C SER A 114 -16.70 6.30 29.27
N PHE A 115 -16.66 5.16 29.93
CA PHE A 115 -16.34 5.09 31.36
C PHE A 115 -14.88 5.48 31.64
N SER A 116 -13.97 5.30 30.67
CA SER A 116 -12.56 5.68 30.79
C SER A 116 -12.35 7.19 31.01
N LEU A 117 -13.33 8.02 30.64
CA LEU A 117 -13.31 9.46 30.95
C LEU A 117 -13.26 9.75 32.45
N LEU A 118 -13.83 8.88 33.28
CA LEU A 118 -13.85 9.03 34.74
C LEU A 118 -12.46 8.96 35.38
N ASN A 119 -11.45 8.54 34.63
CA ASN A 119 -10.05 8.47 35.05
C ASN A 119 -9.26 9.77 34.74
N LEU A 120 -9.84 10.72 34.00
CA LEU A 120 -9.17 11.98 33.64
C LEU A 120 -9.00 12.88 34.86
N SER A 121 -7.81 13.49 34.99
CA SER A 121 -7.57 14.57 35.94
C SER A 121 -8.34 15.83 35.53
N ASP A 122 -8.53 16.76 36.44
CA ASP A 122 -9.25 18.02 36.17
C ASP A 122 -8.54 18.89 35.11
N GLU A 123 -7.24 18.72 34.92
CA GLU A 123 -6.47 19.35 33.84
C GLU A 123 -6.75 18.67 32.52
N GLN A 124 -6.72 17.33 32.48
CA GLN A 124 -7.01 16.54 31.28
C GLN A 124 -8.47 16.69 30.81
N LYS A 125 -9.44 16.86 31.72
CA LYS A 125 -10.86 17.13 31.37
C LYS A 125 -11.01 18.40 30.51
N LYS A 126 -10.12 19.39 30.62
CA LYS A 126 -10.13 20.60 29.80
C LYS A 126 -9.67 20.36 28.37
N GLU A 127 -8.89 19.30 28.15
CA GLU A 127 -8.30 18.96 26.85
C GLU A 127 -9.15 17.94 26.07
N VAL A 128 -10.08 17.22 26.73
CA VAL A 128 -10.89 16.16 26.14
C VAL A 128 -12.35 16.57 26.04
N GLN A 129 -12.90 16.62 24.83
CA GLN A 129 -14.33 16.83 24.59
C GLN A 129 -15.03 15.47 24.40
N PHE A 130 -16.17 15.27 25.07
CA PHE A 130 -16.97 14.08 24.90
C PHE A 130 -18.19 14.35 24.02
N HIS A 131 -18.42 13.47 23.03
CA HIS A 131 -19.53 13.52 22.11
C HIS A 131 -20.34 12.23 22.14
N LEU A 132 -21.62 12.34 22.46
CA LEU A 132 -22.58 11.24 22.44
C LEU A 132 -23.47 11.38 21.20
N ASP A 133 -23.52 10.32 20.38
CA ASP A 133 -24.38 10.28 19.19
C ASP A 133 -25.85 10.47 19.60
N LYS A 134 -26.51 11.49 19.03
CA LYS A 134 -27.92 11.80 19.25
C LYS A 134 -28.84 10.60 19.00
N THR A 135 -28.48 9.77 18.02
CA THR A 135 -29.20 8.53 17.67
C THR A 135 -29.34 7.58 18.86
N LEU A 136 -28.35 7.53 19.77
CA LEU A 136 -28.40 6.69 20.96
C LEU A 136 -29.49 7.09 21.93
N LEU A 137 -29.73 8.40 22.10
CA LEU A 137 -30.77 8.94 22.97
C LEU A 137 -32.18 8.85 22.36
N GLU A 138 -32.29 8.97 21.03
CA GLU A 138 -33.59 9.03 20.36
C GLU A 138 -34.16 7.65 19.99
N LYS A 139 -33.30 6.69 19.63
CA LYS A 139 -33.72 5.39 19.07
C LYS A 139 -33.60 4.22 20.02
N TYR A 140 -32.72 4.29 21.03
CA TYR A 140 -32.41 3.14 21.85
C TYR A 140 -32.74 3.39 23.33
N LYS A 141 -33.27 2.36 23.98
CA LYS A 141 -33.57 2.37 25.42
C LYS A 141 -32.35 1.97 26.26
N THR A 142 -31.49 1.11 25.66
CA THR A 142 -30.29 0.59 26.33
C THR A 142 -29.13 0.53 25.36
N ILE A 143 -27.94 0.89 25.84
CA ILE A 143 -26.70 0.85 25.10
C ILE A 143 -25.67 -0.04 25.78
N GLY A 144 -24.91 -0.80 24.99
CA GLY A 144 -23.84 -1.67 25.46
C GLY A 144 -22.47 -1.01 25.29
N ILE A 145 -21.72 -0.89 26.38
CA ILE A 145 -20.40 -0.26 26.42
C ILE A 145 -19.43 -1.15 27.18
N PRO A 146 -18.22 -1.43 26.69
CA PRO A 146 -17.20 -2.16 27.44
C PRO A 146 -16.80 -1.43 28.73
N PRO A 147 -16.87 -2.08 29.92
CA PRO A 147 -16.46 -1.45 31.18
C PRO A 147 -14.97 -1.68 31.44
N MET A 148 -14.10 -0.89 30.80
CA MET A 148 -12.63 -0.90 30.93
C MET A 148 -11.91 -2.13 30.37
N ASN A 149 -12.62 -3.13 29.82
CA ASN A 149 -12.04 -4.33 29.22
C ASN A 149 -12.85 -4.77 27.98
N SER A 150 -12.37 -5.77 27.25
CA SER A 150 -13.05 -6.34 26.07
C SER A 150 -13.80 -7.66 26.36
N SER A 151 -13.72 -8.17 27.58
CA SER A 151 -14.32 -9.46 28.00
C SER A 151 -15.65 -9.28 28.74
N SER A 152 -16.16 -8.06 28.79
CA SER A 152 -17.47 -7.77 29.35
C SER A 152 -18.11 -6.56 28.69
N THR A 153 -19.45 -6.49 28.74
CA THR A 153 -20.24 -5.34 28.24
C THR A 153 -21.22 -4.91 29.30
N CYS A 154 -21.20 -3.64 29.63
CA CYS A 154 -22.17 -2.99 30.53
C CYS A 154 -23.31 -2.41 29.68
N TRP A 155 -24.52 -2.89 29.94
CA TRP A 155 -25.76 -2.41 29.36
C TRP A 155 -26.43 -1.39 30.28
N ILE A 156 -26.57 -0.13 29.83
CA ILE A 156 -27.01 1.03 30.58
C ILE A 156 -27.92 1.91 29.72
N LYS A 157 -28.82 2.69 30.33
CA LYS A 157 -29.62 3.67 29.60
C LYS A 157 -28.73 4.83 29.14
N PRO A 158 -28.87 5.35 27.89
CA PRO A 158 -28.09 6.48 27.40
C PRO A 158 -28.17 7.72 28.28
N ASP A 159 -29.38 8.02 28.82
CA ASP A 159 -29.59 9.14 29.72
C ASP A 159 -28.87 8.97 31.07
N ASP A 160 -28.76 7.76 31.58
CA ASP A 160 -28.07 7.49 32.84
C ASP A 160 -26.54 7.60 32.66
N LEU A 161 -25.99 7.15 31.52
CA LEU A 161 -24.60 7.40 31.17
C LEU A 161 -24.32 8.91 31.08
N LYS A 162 -25.18 9.65 30.38
CA LYS A 162 -25.05 11.10 30.26
C LYS A 162 -25.02 11.76 31.64
N LYS A 163 -26.00 11.50 32.51
CA LYS A 163 -26.08 12.02 33.87
C LYS A 163 -24.84 11.68 34.71
N LEU A 164 -24.36 10.43 34.61
CA LEU A 164 -23.16 9.97 35.32
C LEU A 164 -21.94 10.81 34.94
N LEU A 165 -21.71 11.05 33.65
CA LEU A 165 -20.59 11.84 33.15
C LEU A 165 -20.72 13.30 33.52
N GLU A 166 -21.92 13.89 33.40
CA GLU A 166 -22.21 15.28 33.81
C GLU A 166 -21.99 15.49 35.31
N LYS A 167 -22.41 14.55 36.16
CA LYS A 167 -22.15 14.58 37.61
C LYS A 167 -20.66 14.53 37.96
N ASN A 168 -19.85 13.89 37.09
CA ASN A 168 -18.39 13.81 37.26
C ASN A 168 -17.63 14.93 36.51
N GLY A 169 -18.32 16.02 36.13
CA GLY A 169 -17.70 17.25 35.62
C GLY A 169 -17.43 17.27 34.11
N PHE A 170 -18.07 16.39 33.34
CA PHE A 170 -17.96 16.38 31.87
C PHE A 170 -19.12 17.16 31.22
N THR A 171 -18.83 17.95 30.22
CA THR A 171 -19.86 18.47 29.31
C THR A 171 -20.13 17.38 28.26
N VAL A 172 -21.36 16.84 28.26
CA VAL A 172 -21.79 15.84 27.27
C VAL A 172 -22.39 16.54 26.04
N ASN A 173 -21.64 16.61 24.95
CA ASN A 173 -22.10 17.16 23.70
C ASN A 173 -22.95 16.12 22.96
N VAL A 174 -24.24 16.30 22.93
CA VAL A 174 -25.16 15.47 22.13
C VAL A 174 -25.06 15.92 20.67
N THR A 175 -24.59 15.03 19.81
CA THR A 175 -24.16 15.36 18.45
C THR A 175 -24.89 14.49 17.44
N ASP A 176 -25.52 15.10 16.43
CA ASP A 176 -26.07 14.37 15.30
C ASP A 176 -24.97 14.06 14.28
N LEU A 177 -24.52 12.82 14.28
CA LEU A 177 -23.45 12.34 13.37
C LEU A 177 -23.99 11.98 11.98
N ASN A 178 -25.33 11.95 11.77
CA ASN A 178 -25.98 11.57 10.52
C ASN A 178 -26.53 12.76 9.72
N GLU A 179 -26.67 13.95 10.32
CA GLU A 179 -27.38 15.10 9.73
C GLU A 179 -26.55 15.95 8.75
N ILE A 180 -25.25 15.70 8.63
CA ILE A 180 -24.39 16.49 7.72
C ILE A 180 -24.27 15.76 6.37
N LYS A 181 -25.36 15.69 5.61
CA LYS A 181 -25.31 15.53 4.17
C LYS A 181 -24.77 16.83 3.56
N GLY A 182 -23.68 16.71 2.79
CA GLY A 182 -22.97 17.86 2.23
C GLY A 182 -23.87 18.88 1.57
N ASP A 183 -23.74 20.13 1.99
CA ASP A 183 -24.24 21.31 1.30
C ASP A 183 -23.33 21.63 0.09
N ASP A 184 -23.56 20.88 -0.99
CA ASP A 184 -23.12 21.29 -2.33
C ASP A 184 -24.35 21.61 -3.17
N LYS A 185 -25.05 22.72 -2.84
CA LYS A 185 -25.98 23.42 -3.74
C LYS A 185 -26.35 24.76 -3.12
N LYS A 186 -25.51 25.77 -3.29
CA LYS A 186 -25.91 27.18 -3.25
C LYS A 186 -24.93 28.00 -4.09
N GLU A 187 -25.26 28.10 -5.34
CA GLU A 187 -25.08 29.30 -6.18
C GLU A 187 -25.86 29.01 -7.47
N ASP A 188 -27.01 29.58 -7.55
CA ASP A 188 -27.73 30.12 -8.69
C ASP A 188 -29.21 30.23 -8.34
N LYS A 189 -29.57 31.32 -7.73
CA LYS A 189 -30.93 31.84 -7.71
C LYS A 189 -30.87 33.29 -8.05
N LYS A 190 -31.15 33.60 -9.32
CA LYS A 190 -31.85 34.82 -9.68
C LYS A 190 -32.65 34.59 -10.95
N GLU A 191 -33.95 35.03 -10.85
CA GLU A 191 -34.90 35.31 -11.92
C GLU A 191 -35.52 34.05 -12.58
N ASP A 192 -36.82 33.84 -12.72
CA ASP A 192 -37.94 34.76 -12.71
C ASP A 192 -39.26 34.05 -12.41
N LYS A 193 -40.19 34.84 -11.82
CA LYS A 193 -41.63 34.56 -11.73
C LYS A 193 -42.26 34.71 -13.11
N LYS A 194 -43.06 33.70 -13.54
CA LYS A 194 -44.38 33.99 -14.19
C LYS A 194 -45.19 32.71 -14.41
N GLU A 195 -46.29 32.71 -13.81
CA GLU A 195 -47.66 32.45 -14.22
C GLU A 195 -48.19 31.01 -14.35
N LYS A 196 -49.18 30.85 -13.48
CA LYS A 196 -50.25 29.84 -13.54
C LYS A 196 -51.05 29.93 -14.82
N LYS A 197 -51.26 28.82 -15.52
CA LYS A 197 -52.53 28.39 -16.17
C LYS A 197 -52.22 27.07 -16.94
N ASP A 198 -52.84 26.02 -16.63
CA ASP A 198 -53.88 25.23 -17.23
C ASP A 198 -53.89 23.81 -16.74
N LYS A 199 -54.86 23.58 -15.89
CA LYS A 199 -55.33 22.23 -15.58
C LYS A 199 -56.41 21.90 -16.60
N LYS A 200 -56.09 21.00 -17.56
CA LYS A 200 -57.04 20.10 -18.22
C LYS A 200 -56.38 19.48 -19.45
N GLU A 201 -55.69 18.42 -19.24
CA GLU A 201 -55.36 17.39 -20.26
C GLU A 201 -54.35 16.42 -19.63
N LYS A 202 -54.79 15.67 -18.63
CA LYS A 202 -54.02 14.63 -17.98
C LYS A 202 -54.94 13.48 -17.61
N LYS A 203 -55.32 12.65 -18.58
CA LYS A 203 -55.86 11.34 -18.27
C LYS A 203 -55.44 10.20 -19.21
N GLU A 204 -54.72 10.49 -20.30
CA GLU A 204 -54.29 9.41 -21.24
C GLU A 204 -52.74 9.18 -21.30
N LYS A 205 -51.96 9.85 -20.44
CA LYS A 205 -50.48 9.65 -20.35
C LYS A 205 -50.00 8.98 -19.07
N LYS A 206 -50.84 8.19 -18.39
CA LYS A 206 -50.46 7.56 -17.11
C LYS A 206 -49.93 6.15 -17.23
N ASP A 207 -50.15 5.48 -18.34
CA ASP A 207 -49.68 4.09 -18.51
C ASP A 207 -48.28 3.98 -19.16
N ASP A 208 -47.89 4.94 -20.00
CA ASP A 208 -46.54 4.97 -20.56
C ASP A 208 -45.48 5.46 -19.56
N LYS A 209 -45.84 6.35 -18.62
CA LYS A 209 -44.92 6.78 -17.56
C LYS A 209 -44.65 5.76 -16.45
N LYS A 210 -45.43 4.68 -16.39
CA LYS A 210 -45.14 3.54 -15.46
C LYS A 210 -44.10 2.57 -16.02
N LYS A 211 -43.98 2.47 -17.34
CA LYS A 211 -42.91 1.70 -17.98
C LYS A 211 -41.57 2.44 -17.94
N GLU A 212 -41.56 3.73 -18.29
CA GLU A 212 -40.34 4.55 -18.19
C GLU A 212 -39.81 4.71 -16.74
N LYS A 213 -40.71 4.76 -15.72
CA LYS A 213 -40.26 4.80 -14.31
C LYS A 213 -39.75 3.43 -13.78
N LYS A 214 -40.12 2.31 -14.40
CA LYS A 214 -39.54 0.99 -14.08
C LYS A 214 -38.18 0.79 -14.75
N ASP A 215 -38.01 1.30 -15.95
CA ASP A 215 -36.73 1.23 -16.67
C ASP A 215 -35.73 2.25 -16.12
N ASN A 216 -36.15 3.46 -15.71
CA ASN A 216 -35.28 4.40 -15.01
C ASN A 216 -34.89 3.93 -13.58
N LYS A 217 -35.77 3.21 -12.83
CA LYS A 217 -35.34 2.62 -11.55
C LYS A 217 -34.39 1.42 -11.71
N LYS A 218 -34.46 0.71 -12.85
CA LYS A 218 -33.46 -0.32 -13.18
C LYS A 218 -32.13 0.30 -13.61
N ASN A 219 -32.16 1.41 -14.34
CA ASN A 219 -30.95 2.13 -14.72
C ASN A 219 -30.30 2.84 -13.52
N ASP A 220 -31.09 3.43 -12.61
CA ASP A 220 -30.56 4.06 -11.39
C ASP A 220 -29.85 3.05 -10.46
N ASN A 221 -30.35 1.81 -10.33
CA ASN A 221 -29.68 0.74 -9.59
C ASN A 221 -28.43 0.18 -10.33
N LEU A 222 -28.42 0.21 -11.65
CA LEU A 222 -27.29 -0.21 -12.48
C LEU A 222 -26.16 0.82 -12.44
N ASP A 223 -26.48 2.11 -12.46
CA ASP A 223 -25.51 3.20 -12.33
C ASP A 223 -24.94 3.28 -10.89
N GLU A 224 -25.73 2.99 -9.85
CA GLU A 224 -25.24 2.84 -8.48
C GLU A 224 -24.30 1.62 -8.33
N ASP A 225 -24.58 0.49 -8.98
CA ASP A 225 -23.75 -0.70 -8.94
C ASP A 225 -22.41 -0.47 -9.68
N ILE A 226 -22.42 0.20 -10.81
CA ILE A 226 -21.20 0.57 -11.57
C ILE A 226 -20.39 1.65 -10.80
N SER A 227 -21.07 2.62 -10.16
CA SER A 227 -20.39 3.66 -9.39
C SER A 227 -19.72 3.12 -8.13
N SER A 228 -20.25 2.03 -7.55
CA SER A 228 -19.65 1.35 -6.40
C SER A 228 -18.36 0.59 -6.74
N LEU A 229 -18.23 0.11 -7.99
CA LEU A 229 -17.03 -0.56 -8.49
C LEU A 229 -15.86 0.44 -8.68
N GLY A 230 -16.16 1.68 -9.08
CA GLY A 230 -15.17 2.69 -9.43
C GLY A 230 -14.31 3.17 -8.28
N ILE A 231 -13.11 3.67 -8.59
CA ILE A 231 -12.23 4.35 -7.63
C ILE A 231 -12.84 5.71 -7.30
N GLN A 232 -12.98 6.01 -6.01
CA GLN A 232 -13.60 7.26 -5.52
C GLN A 232 -12.56 8.37 -5.29
N ASN A 233 -11.37 8.00 -4.83
CA ASN A 233 -10.28 8.94 -4.61
C ASN A 233 -9.50 9.15 -5.91
N LYS A 234 -9.20 10.42 -6.23
CA LYS A 234 -8.38 10.73 -7.39
C LYS A 234 -6.89 10.67 -7.04
N LYS A 235 -6.10 10.13 -7.96
CA LYS A 235 -4.65 9.97 -7.82
C LYS A 235 -3.93 11.26 -7.49
N GLU A 236 -4.35 12.36 -8.10
CA GLU A 236 -3.75 13.69 -7.98
C GLU A 236 -4.15 14.41 -6.68
N GLU A 237 -5.32 14.07 -6.10
CA GLU A 237 -5.87 14.72 -4.92
C GLU A 237 -5.49 14.00 -3.63
N ASN A 238 -5.54 12.65 -3.63
CA ASN A 238 -5.20 11.80 -2.49
C ASN A 238 -4.54 10.51 -2.94
N PHE A 239 -3.24 10.59 -3.16
CA PHE A 239 -2.45 9.48 -3.71
C PHE A 239 -2.49 8.22 -2.83
N SER A 240 -2.50 8.37 -1.51
CA SER A 240 -2.48 7.22 -0.56
C SER A 240 -3.78 6.44 -0.58
N ASP A 241 -4.92 7.15 -0.50
CA ASP A 241 -6.23 6.50 -0.50
C ASP A 241 -6.57 5.96 -1.88
N TRP A 242 -6.21 6.71 -2.95
CA TRP A 242 -6.30 6.21 -4.32
C TRP A 242 -5.54 4.88 -4.50
N TYR A 243 -4.30 4.81 -4.00
CA TYR A 243 -3.50 3.59 -4.11
C TYR A 243 -4.15 2.41 -3.36
N SER A 244 -4.62 2.66 -2.15
CA SER A 244 -5.31 1.65 -1.34
C SER A 244 -6.58 1.14 -2.03
N GLU A 245 -7.41 2.03 -2.58
CA GLU A 245 -8.58 1.65 -3.37
C GLU A 245 -8.20 0.89 -4.64
N CYS A 246 -7.16 1.34 -5.35
CA CYS A 246 -6.72 0.71 -6.59
C CYS A 246 -6.36 -0.76 -6.38
N ILE A 247 -5.57 -1.08 -5.35
CA ILE A 247 -5.09 -2.45 -5.10
C ILE A 247 -6.15 -3.35 -4.45
N THR A 248 -7.09 -2.79 -3.69
CA THR A 248 -8.15 -3.59 -3.05
C THR A 248 -9.32 -3.84 -3.98
N LYS A 249 -9.84 -2.80 -4.66
CA LYS A 249 -10.97 -2.93 -5.58
C LYS A 249 -10.62 -3.76 -6.82
N SER A 250 -9.37 -3.71 -7.29
CA SER A 250 -8.89 -4.57 -8.39
C SER A 250 -8.53 -5.99 -7.96
N GLU A 251 -8.82 -6.37 -6.73
CA GLU A 251 -8.61 -7.71 -6.18
C GLU A 251 -7.14 -8.15 -6.13
N MET A 252 -6.20 -7.22 -5.96
CA MET A 252 -4.79 -7.57 -5.82
C MET A 252 -4.45 -8.09 -4.43
N ILE A 253 -5.05 -7.50 -3.38
CA ILE A 253 -4.80 -7.87 -1.98
C ILE A 253 -6.08 -7.86 -1.15
N ASP A 254 -6.00 -8.56 -0.01
CA ASP A 254 -6.87 -8.33 1.14
C ASP A 254 -6.02 -7.98 2.36
N TYR A 255 -6.59 -7.16 3.25
CA TYR A 255 -5.97 -6.85 4.53
C TYR A 255 -6.07 -8.04 5.47
N TYR A 256 -5.02 -8.28 6.22
CA TYR A 256 -4.94 -9.29 7.26
C TYR A 256 -4.90 -8.62 8.65
N ASP A 257 -5.24 -9.35 9.70
CA ASP A 257 -5.33 -8.83 11.07
C ASP A 257 -3.96 -8.46 11.68
N ILE A 258 -2.86 -8.96 11.09
CA ILE A 258 -1.51 -8.55 11.47
C ILE A 258 -1.06 -7.39 10.58
N SER A 259 -0.90 -6.21 11.18
CA SER A 259 -0.48 -5.00 10.46
C SER A 259 0.84 -5.20 9.72
N GLY A 260 0.87 -4.87 8.43
CA GLY A 260 2.05 -5.02 7.56
C GLY A 260 2.20 -6.40 6.93
N CYS A 261 1.28 -7.32 7.21
CA CYS A 261 1.10 -8.58 6.49
C CYS A 261 -0.17 -8.50 5.64
N TYR A 262 -0.13 -9.00 4.42
CA TYR A 262 -1.22 -8.89 3.45
C TYR A 262 -1.45 -10.20 2.75
N ILE A 263 -2.72 -10.50 2.43
CA ILE A 263 -3.05 -11.62 1.56
C ILE A 263 -2.85 -11.15 0.12
N LEU A 264 -1.94 -11.78 -0.60
CA LEU A 264 -1.77 -11.56 -2.04
C LEU A 264 -2.78 -12.43 -2.77
N ARG A 265 -3.73 -11.79 -3.47
CA ARG A 265 -4.75 -12.49 -4.26
C ARG A 265 -4.19 -12.91 -5.63
N PRO A 266 -4.83 -13.83 -6.35
CA PRO A 266 -4.30 -14.35 -7.61
C PRO A 266 -3.86 -13.26 -8.60
N TRP A 267 -4.61 -12.13 -8.69
CA TRP A 267 -4.30 -11.05 -9.63
C TRP A 267 -2.93 -10.41 -9.42
N SER A 268 -2.51 -10.22 -8.16
CA SER A 268 -1.15 -9.73 -7.85
C SER A 268 -0.12 -10.85 -7.84
N TYR A 269 -0.51 -12.06 -7.44
CA TYR A 269 0.42 -13.17 -7.36
C TYR A 269 0.89 -13.63 -8.75
N GLU A 270 0.01 -13.67 -9.74
CA GLU A 270 0.36 -13.96 -11.13
C GLU A 270 1.33 -12.91 -11.73
N ILE A 271 1.20 -11.62 -11.35
CA ILE A 271 2.19 -10.61 -11.72
C ILE A 271 3.56 -10.97 -11.11
N TRP A 272 3.58 -11.42 -9.83
CA TRP A 272 4.81 -11.86 -9.19
C TRP A 272 5.42 -13.07 -9.88
N GLU A 273 4.62 -14.05 -10.28
CA GLU A 273 5.08 -15.23 -11.04
C GLU A 273 5.70 -14.83 -12.38
N LYS A 274 5.15 -13.84 -13.09
CA LYS A 274 5.75 -13.32 -14.33
C LYS A 274 7.09 -12.62 -14.08
N ILE A 275 7.20 -11.87 -13.00
CA ILE A 275 8.48 -11.26 -12.58
C ILE A 275 9.49 -12.36 -12.24
N GLN A 276 9.08 -13.36 -11.50
CA GLN A 276 9.90 -14.50 -11.11
C GLN A 276 10.38 -15.28 -12.34
N GLU A 277 9.48 -15.66 -13.24
CA GLU A 277 9.80 -16.37 -14.48
C GLU A 277 10.83 -15.60 -15.34
N TYR A 278 10.61 -14.30 -15.51
CA TYR A 278 11.48 -13.45 -16.32
C TYR A 278 12.88 -13.34 -15.74
N LEU A 279 13.01 -13.09 -14.42
CA LEU A 279 14.30 -12.94 -13.77
C LEU A 279 15.00 -14.30 -13.60
N ASP A 280 14.29 -15.35 -13.20
CA ASP A 280 14.82 -16.69 -12.98
C ASP A 280 15.46 -17.25 -14.27
N LYS A 281 14.80 -17.02 -15.41
CA LYS A 281 15.35 -17.39 -16.73
C LYS A 281 16.67 -16.68 -17.05
N LYS A 282 16.83 -15.41 -16.62
CA LYS A 282 18.06 -14.63 -16.86
C LYS A 282 19.21 -15.09 -15.93
N ILE A 283 18.94 -15.24 -14.65
CA ILE A 283 20.00 -15.65 -13.69
C ILE A 283 20.46 -17.09 -13.92
N LYS A 284 19.56 -17.99 -14.32
CA LYS A 284 19.93 -19.38 -14.69
C LYS A 284 20.84 -19.44 -15.91
N LYS A 285 20.67 -18.53 -16.90
CA LYS A 285 21.55 -18.47 -18.07
C LYS A 285 23.00 -18.14 -17.73
N ILE A 286 23.26 -17.50 -16.60
CA ILE A 286 24.62 -17.21 -16.11
C ILE A 286 25.09 -18.21 -15.05
N GLY A 287 24.39 -19.33 -14.88
CA GLY A 287 24.79 -20.45 -14.00
C GLY A 287 24.28 -20.36 -12.57
N VAL A 288 23.47 -19.37 -12.20
CA VAL A 288 22.86 -19.27 -10.87
C VAL A 288 21.88 -20.43 -10.66
N ARG A 289 21.91 -21.02 -9.46
CA ARG A 289 21.01 -22.12 -9.07
C ARG A 289 20.14 -21.71 -7.90
N ASN A 290 18.91 -22.19 -7.90
CA ASN A 290 17.98 -21.98 -6.79
C ASN A 290 18.24 -22.97 -5.67
N TYR A 291 18.26 -22.45 -4.44
CA TYR A 291 18.38 -23.19 -3.19
C TYR A 291 17.17 -22.93 -2.32
N ASN A 292 17.01 -23.70 -1.26
CA ASN A 292 16.08 -23.45 -0.18
C ASN A 292 16.82 -23.54 1.16
N PHE A 293 16.82 -22.47 1.92
CA PHE A 293 17.45 -22.39 3.24
C PHE A 293 16.38 -22.28 4.34
N PRO A 294 16.67 -22.73 5.58
CA PRO A 294 15.71 -22.69 6.68
C PRO A 294 15.15 -21.31 6.97
N LEU A 295 13.90 -21.25 7.44
CA LEU A 295 13.22 -20.03 7.86
C LEU A 295 13.79 -19.45 9.16
N PHE A 296 14.21 -20.33 10.08
CA PHE A 296 14.62 -19.95 11.42
C PHE A 296 16.11 -19.71 11.54
N VAL A 297 16.47 -18.67 12.28
CA VAL A 297 17.85 -18.30 12.62
C VAL A 297 18.04 -18.47 14.11
N SER A 298 19.13 -19.12 14.52
CA SER A 298 19.48 -19.20 15.95
C SER A 298 19.92 -17.83 16.48
N GLN A 299 19.61 -17.55 17.73
CA GLN A 299 20.06 -16.34 18.42
C GLN A 299 21.58 -16.15 18.32
N LYS A 300 22.35 -17.23 18.50
CA LYS A 300 23.82 -17.23 18.39
C LYS A 300 24.31 -16.77 17.01
N ALA A 301 23.66 -17.25 15.94
CA ALA A 301 24.04 -16.87 14.58
C ALA A 301 23.75 -15.40 14.31
N LEU A 302 22.61 -14.89 14.76
CA LEU A 302 22.22 -13.49 14.59
C LEU A 302 23.12 -12.51 15.36
N PHE A 303 23.49 -12.84 16.59
CA PHE A 303 24.38 -11.98 17.38
C PHE A 303 25.81 -11.95 16.85
N LYS A 304 26.32 -13.04 16.26
CA LYS A 304 27.61 -13.05 15.59
C LYS A 304 27.71 -11.99 14.48
N GLU A 305 26.66 -11.79 13.73
CA GLU A 305 26.59 -10.75 12.68
C GLU A 305 26.55 -9.34 13.28
N LYS A 306 25.76 -9.14 14.35
CA LYS A 306 25.65 -7.85 15.03
C LYS A 306 26.99 -7.36 15.65
N GLU A 307 27.82 -8.28 16.11
CA GLU A 307 29.14 -7.95 16.68
C GLU A 307 30.15 -7.51 15.61
N HIS A 308 29.96 -7.88 14.35
CA HIS A 308 30.92 -7.67 13.28
C HIS A 308 30.49 -6.60 12.24
N VAL A 309 29.21 -6.23 12.22
CA VAL A 309 28.67 -5.24 11.27
C VAL A 309 28.07 -4.07 12.04
N GLU A 310 28.81 -2.97 12.08
CA GLU A 310 28.36 -1.72 12.68
C GLU A 310 27.09 -1.22 11.96
N GLY A 311 26.04 -0.90 12.71
CA GLY A 311 24.75 -0.45 12.18
C GLY A 311 23.78 -1.57 11.75
N PHE A 312 24.17 -2.85 11.82
CA PHE A 312 23.25 -3.95 11.55
C PHE A 312 22.48 -4.36 12.81
N SER A 313 21.24 -3.93 12.90
CA SER A 313 20.33 -4.33 13.99
C SER A 313 18.92 -4.50 13.42
N PRO A 314 18.65 -5.57 12.65
CA PRO A 314 17.33 -5.80 12.12
C PRO A 314 16.33 -6.04 13.26
N GLU A 315 15.19 -5.37 13.23
CA GLU A 315 14.06 -5.71 14.09
C GLU A 315 13.49 -7.07 13.62
N VAL A 316 13.82 -8.12 14.33
CA VAL A 316 13.40 -9.49 14.02
C VAL A 316 12.19 -9.90 14.83
N ALA A 317 11.36 -10.77 14.27
CA ALA A 317 10.33 -11.48 15.01
C ALA A 317 10.92 -12.70 15.71
N TRP A 318 10.78 -12.78 17.03
CA TRP A 318 11.29 -13.88 17.85
C TRP A 318 10.21 -14.95 18.08
N VAL A 319 10.58 -16.20 17.93
CA VAL A 319 9.77 -17.35 18.32
C VAL A 319 10.31 -17.86 19.65
N THR A 320 9.51 -17.69 20.70
CA THR A 320 9.86 -17.99 22.09
C THR A 320 9.12 -19.20 22.63
N LYS A 321 8.06 -19.68 21.93
CA LYS A 321 7.22 -20.80 22.39
C LYS A 321 6.97 -21.82 21.28
N SER A 322 6.89 -23.08 21.67
CA SER A 322 6.44 -24.19 20.82
C SER A 322 5.32 -24.94 21.56
N GLY A 323 4.06 -24.74 21.16
CA GLY A 323 2.91 -25.21 21.90
C GLY A 323 2.88 -24.62 23.33
N LYS A 324 3.00 -25.47 24.36
CA LYS A 324 3.02 -25.04 25.78
C LYS A 324 4.45 -24.84 26.33
N GLY A 325 5.50 -25.24 25.58
CA GLY A 325 6.89 -25.17 26.02
C GLY A 325 7.58 -23.88 25.60
N GLU A 326 8.50 -23.38 26.42
CA GLU A 326 9.41 -22.30 26.06
C GLU A 326 10.51 -22.83 25.12
N ILE A 327 10.95 -22.01 24.17
CA ILE A 327 12.13 -22.27 23.33
C ILE A 327 13.27 -21.43 23.91
N ASP A 328 14.27 -22.12 24.48
CA ASP A 328 15.44 -21.48 25.06
C ASP A 328 16.75 -22.13 24.49
N PRO A 329 17.63 -21.34 23.86
CA PRO A 329 17.48 -19.93 23.50
C PRO A 329 16.41 -19.71 22.41
N PRO A 330 15.77 -18.53 22.37
CA PRO A 330 14.76 -18.21 21.34
C PRO A 330 15.38 -18.23 19.95
N ILE A 331 14.54 -18.49 18.95
CA ILE A 331 14.92 -18.47 17.54
C ILE A 331 14.22 -17.31 16.81
N ALA A 332 14.88 -16.73 15.81
CA ALA A 332 14.32 -15.63 15.04
C ALA A 332 13.77 -16.12 13.69
N ILE A 333 12.74 -15.45 13.18
CA ILE A 333 12.37 -15.56 11.77
C ILE A 333 13.36 -14.73 10.96
N ARG A 334 13.92 -15.29 9.88
CA ARG A 334 14.98 -14.65 9.09
C ARG A 334 14.54 -13.30 8.53
N PRO A 335 15.30 -12.20 8.77
CA PRO A 335 15.13 -10.91 8.10
C PRO A 335 15.89 -10.84 6.77
N THR A 336 16.87 -11.71 6.61
CA THR A 336 17.75 -11.98 5.45
C THR A 336 18.52 -13.27 5.74
N SER A 337 19.22 -13.84 4.77
CA SER A 337 19.74 -15.21 4.90
C SER A 337 21.27 -15.35 5.01
N GLU A 338 22.03 -14.26 5.10
CA GLU A 338 23.51 -14.29 5.23
C GLU A 338 23.96 -15.18 6.38
N THR A 339 23.36 -15.02 7.56
CA THR A 339 23.67 -15.81 8.77
C THR A 339 23.41 -17.29 8.64
N ILE A 340 22.55 -17.69 7.69
CA ILE A 340 22.20 -19.08 7.41
C ILE A 340 23.09 -19.64 6.29
N MET A 341 23.24 -18.87 5.20
CA MET A 341 23.92 -19.30 3.98
C MET A 341 25.43 -19.37 4.15
N TYR A 342 26.02 -18.34 4.77
CA TYR A 342 27.49 -18.18 4.76
C TYR A 342 28.23 -19.25 5.58
N PRO A 343 27.73 -19.73 6.73
CA PRO A 343 28.31 -20.91 7.38
C PRO A 343 28.26 -22.19 6.53
N ALA A 344 27.23 -22.31 5.66
CA ALA A 344 27.16 -23.43 4.72
C ALA A 344 28.16 -23.27 3.57
N PHE A 345 28.29 -22.06 3.03
CA PHE A 345 29.27 -21.75 1.98
C PHE A 345 30.70 -22.01 2.44
N ALA A 346 31.05 -21.65 3.69
CA ALA A 346 32.35 -21.95 4.28
C ALA A 346 32.67 -23.45 4.33
N LYS A 347 31.64 -24.29 4.48
CA LYS A 347 31.81 -25.76 4.46
C LYS A 347 31.92 -26.34 3.05
N TRP A 348 31.21 -25.71 2.08
CA TRP A 348 31.11 -26.23 0.71
C TRP A 348 32.32 -25.82 -0.14
N ILE A 349 32.88 -24.62 0.09
CA ILE A 349 34.00 -24.07 -0.66
C ILE A 349 35.31 -24.53 0.01
N ARG A 350 36.14 -25.22 -0.73
CA ARG A 350 37.42 -25.75 -0.25
C ARG A 350 38.59 -25.35 -1.18
N SER A 351 38.33 -25.25 -2.47
CA SER A 351 39.31 -24.93 -3.49
C SER A 351 38.75 -24.01 -4.57
N HIS A 352 39.64 -23.48 -5.40
CA HIS A 352 39.28 -22.68 -6.57
C HIS A 352 38.32 -23.39 -7.54
N ARG A 353 38.21 -24.73 -7.48
CA ARG A 353 37.31 -25.53 -8.32
C ARG A 353 35.85 -25.44 -7.87
N ASP A 354 35.61 -25.03 -6.63
CA ASP A 354 34.28 -24.88 -6.05
C ASP A 354 33.71 -23.47 -6.37
N LEU A 355 34.49 -22.62 -7.01
CA LEU A 355 34.15 -21.25 -7.38
C LEU A 355 33.95 -21.08 -8.90
N PRO A 356 33.04 -20.19 -9.34
CA PRO A 356 32.13 -19.40 -8.49
C PRO A 356 30.98 -20.24 -7.93
N LEU A 357 30.59 -19.99 -6.68
CA LEU A 357 29.34 -20.50 -6.12
C LEU A 357 28.25 -19.42 -6.35
N LEU A 358 27.20 -19.80 -7.08
CA LEU A 358 26.15 -18.88 -7.53
C LEU A 358 24.79 -19.36 -6.99
N ALA A 359 24.36 -18.83 -5.86
CA ALA A 359 23.13 -19.23 -5.18
C ALA A 359 22.06 -18.16 -5.26
N ASN A 360 20.82 -18.59 -5.39
CA ASN A 360 19.62 -17.79 -5.30
C ASN A 360 18.54 -18.54 -4.50
N GLN A 361 17.65 -17.81 -3.81
CA GLN A 361 16.40 -18.40 -3.34
C GLN A 361 15.23 -17.45 -3.53
N TRP A 362 14.08 -18.01 -3.90
CA TRP A 362 12.78 -17.36 -3.91
C TRP A 362 12.07 -17.72 -2.62
N THR A 363 11.74 -16.71 -1.81
CA THR A 363 11.22 -16.94 -0.46
C THR A 363 10.54 -15.72 0.10
N ASN A 364 9.99 -15.84 1.31
CA ASN A 364 9.53 -14.74 2.13
C ASN A 364 10.49 -14.46 3.28
N ILE A 365 10.49 -13.24 3.77
CA ILE A 365 11.19 -12.80 4.98
C ILE A 365 10.30 -11.88 5.80
N VAL A 366 10.69 -11.68 7.08
CA VAL A 366 9.99 -10.82 8.02
C VAL A 366 10.94 -9.78 8.59
N ARG A 367 10.56 -8.48 8.44
CA ARG A 367 11.24 -7.33 9.03
C ARG A 367 10.24 -6.49 9.80
N TRP A 368 10.38 -6.39 11.10
CA TRP A 368 9.41 -5.73 11.97
C TRP A 368 9.64 -4.21 12.10
N GLU A 369 10.31 -3.60 11.14
CA GLU A 369 10.87 -2.24 11.18
C GLU A 369 9.84 -1.12 11.00
N PHE A 370 8.65 -1.40 10.44
CA PHE A 370 7.76 -0.35 9.96
C PHE A 370 6.62 -0.04 10.92
N LYS A 371 6.54 1.23 11.37
CA LYS A 371 5.39 1.75 12.14
C LYS A 371 4.14 1.94 11.27
N ASN A 372 4.34 2.41 10.02
CA ASN A 372 3.27 2.68 9.06
C ASN A 372 3.50 1.86 7.77
N PRO A 373 3.06 0.60 7.72
CA PRO A 373 3.22 -0.23 6.55
C PRO A 373 2.33 0.26 5.39
N THR A 374 2.85 0.13 4.17
CA THR A 374 2.14 0.41 2.92
C THR A 374 2.22 -0.84 2.06
N PRO A 375 1.10 -1.41 1.60
CA PRO A 375 1.09 -2.64 0.81
C PRO A 375 2.10 -2.60 -0.34
N PHE A 376 2.82 -3.69 -0.56
CA PHE A 376 3.93 -3.86 -1.50
C PHE A 376 5.17 -2.98 -1.26
N ILE A 377 5.03 -1.73 -0.80
CA ILE A 377 6.14 -0.76 -0.69
C ILE A 377 6.93 -0.94 0.61
N ARG A 378 6.21 -0.99 1.75
CA ARG A 378 6.77 -1.18 3.09
C ARG A 378 5.91 -2.15 3.87
N THR A 379 6.28 -3.41 3.86
CA THR A 379 5.55 -4.50 4.50
C THR A 379 6.44 -5.19 5.52
N ARG A 380 5.84 -5.76 6.55
CA ARG A 380 6.58 -6.54 7.55
C ARG A 380 6.95 -7.92 7.04
N GLU A 381 6.07 -8.55 6.28
CA GLU A 381 6.32 -9.78 5.54
C GLU A 381 6.20 -9.51 4.04
N PHE A 382 7.12 -10.04 3.25
CA PHE A 382 7.11 -9.91 1.80
C PHE A 382 7.83 -11.05 1.09
N LEU A 383 7.42 -11.30 -0.14
CA LEU A 383 8.11 -12.20 -1.05
C LEU A 383 9.28 -11.46 -1.72
N TRP A 384 10.36 -12.16 -1.89
CA TRP A 384 11.53 -11.65 -2.57
C TRP A 384 12.35 -12.75 -3.22
N GLN A 385 13.32 -12.32 -3.96
CA GLN A 385 14.45 -13.10 -4.40
C GLN A 385 15.70 -12.53 -3.71
N GLU A 386 16.51 -13.39 -3.16
CA GLU A 386 17.83 -13.04 -2.66
C GLU A 386 18.88 -13.94 -3.31
N GLY A 387 19.88 -13.31 -3.90
CA GLY A 387 21.01 -14.01 -4.48
C GLY A 387 22.27 -13.73 -3.68
N HIS A 388 23.08 -14.75 -3.50
CA HIS A 388 24.36 -14.69 -2.79
C HIS A 388 25.40 -15.48 -3.57
N THR A 389 26.48 -14.80 -3.95
CA THR A 389 27.51 -15.43 -4.77
C THR A 389 28.90 -15.31 -4.15
N VAL A 390 29.76 -16.26 -4.46
CA VAL A 390 31.14 -16.33 -3.98
C VAL A 390 32.08 -16.53 -5.16
N HIS A 391 33.11 -15.70 -5.22
CA HIS A 391 34.05 -15.61 -6.35
C HIS A 391 35.50 -15.67 -5.88
N ALA A 392 36.39 -16.06 -6.81
CA ALA A 392 37.81 -16.11 -6.55
C ALA A 392 38.46 -14.72 -6.56
N THR A 393 37.96 -13.79 -7.40
CA THR A 393 38.57 -12.48 -7.59
C THR A 393 37.57 -11.33 -7.39
N PHE A 394 38.11 -10.14 -7.17
CA PHE A 394 37.33 -8.91 -7.10
C PHE A 394 36.57 -8.64 -8.40
N GLU A 395 37.23 -8.80 -9.52
CA GLU A 395 36.71 -8.51 -10.85
C GLU A 395 35.53 -9.42 -11.22
N GLU A 396 35.59 -10.71 -10.84
CA GLU A 396 34.47 -11.65 -11.02
C GLU A 396 33.24 -11.21 -10.21
N ALA A 397 33.45 -10.82 -8.94
CA ALA A 397 32.38 -10.32 -8.07
C ALA A 397 31.81 -8.99 -8.60
N GLU A 398 32.65 -8.05 -9.01
CA GLU A 398 32.24 -6.77 -9.59
C GLU A 398 31.40 -6.97 -10.85
N LYS A 399 31.85 -7.83 -11.77
CA LYS A 399 31.09 -8.19 -12.96
C LYS A 399 29.72 -8.76 -12.63
N MET A 400 29.62 -9.62 -11.60
CA MET A 400 28.35 -10.16 -11.15
C MET A 400 27.42 -9.06 -10.66
N VAL A 401 27.90 -8.10 -9.85
CA VAL A 401 27.12 -6.98 -9.33
C VAL A 401 26.46 -6.18 -10.47
N TYR A 402 27.23 -5.80 -11.48
CA TYR A 402 26.69 -5.02 -12.60
C TYR A 402 25.80 -5.85 -13.53
N THR A 403 26.09 -7.15 -13.71
CA THR A 403 25.23 -8.05 -14.49
C THR A 403 23.84 -8.16 -13.85
N ILE A 404 23.78 -8.33 -12.54
CA ILE A 404 22.52 -8.41 -11.80
C ILE A 404 21.78 -7.07 -11.80
N LEU A 405 22.50 -5.96 -11.64
CA LEU A 405 21.91 -4.62 -11.73
C LEU A 405 21.20 -4.41 -13.08
N GLU A 406 21.82 -4.88 -14.18
CA GLU A 406 21.23 -4.81 -15.52
C GLU A 406 19.99 -5.74 -15.65
N PHE A 407 20.00 -6.92 -15.03
CA PHE A 407 18.83 -7.77 -15.00
C PHE A 407 17.67 -7.11 -14.24
N TYR A 408 17.96 -6.44 -13.12
CA TYR A 408 16.94 -5.68 -12.37
C TYR A 408 16.39 -4.50 -13.18
N ARG A 409 17.28 -3.73 -13.86
CA ARG A 409 16.82 -2.71 -14.79
C ARG A 409 15.82 -3.31 -15.80
N SER A 410 16.16 -4.46 -16.38
CA SER A 410 15.30 -5.10 -17.38
C SER A 410 13.97 -5.60 -16.84
N VAL A 411 13.91 -6.01 -15.56
CA VAL A 411 12.61 -6.33 -14.90
C VAL A 411 11.74 -5.08 -14.83
N TYR A 412 12.29 -3.95 -14.43
CA TYR A 412 11.53 -2.71 -14.32
C TYR A 412 11.19 -2.11 -15.69
N GLU A 413 12.15 -1.97 -16.59
CA GLU A 413 11.94 -1.27 -17.86
C GLU A 413 11.32 -2.16 -18.94
N ASP A 414 11.91 -3.35 -19.20
CA ASP A 414 11.49 -4.19 -20.32
C ASP A 414 10.21 -4.99 -20.02
N LEU A 415 10.02 -5.41 -18.74
CA LEU A 415 8.85 -6.18 -18.32
C LEU A 415 7.74 -5.28 -17.76
N CYS A 416 8.06 -4.42 -16.78
CA CYS A 416 7.09 -3.59 -16.07
C CYS A 416 6.87 -2.20 -16.69
N ALA A 417 7.59 -1.84 -17.75
CA ALA A 417 7.54 -0.52 -18.41
C ALA A 417 7.77 0.67 -17.43
N CYS A 418 8.59 0.47 -16.40
CA CYS A 418 8.92 1.46 -15.36
C CYS A 418 10.37 1.92 -15.52
N PRO A 419 10.65 3.17 -15.96
CA PRO A 419 12.01 3.67 -16.08
C PRO A 419 12.68 3.83 -14.71
N VAL A 420 13.97 3.49 -14.64
CA VAL A 420 14.78 3.53 -13.42
C VAL A 420 16.16 4.12 -13.69
N ILE A 421 16.78 4.67 -12.64
CA ILE A 421 18.13 5.25 -12.66
C ILE A 421 19.09 4.26 -12.00
N LYS A 422 20.05 3.72 -12.77
CA LYS A 422 21.12 2.88 -12.24
C LYS A 422 22.19 3.76 -11.59
N GLY A 423 22.66 3.38 -10.41
CA GLY A 423 23.70 4.14 -9.73
C GLY A 423 24.37 3.38 -8.59
N ILE A 424 25.34 4.04 -7.98
CA ILE A 424 26.08 3.57 -6.81
C ILE A 424 25.59 4.36 -5.60
N LYS A 425 25.28 3.70 -4.49
CA LYS A 425 24.93 4.35 -3.23
C LYS A 425 26.13 5.09 -2.64
N THR A 426 25.85 6.16 -1.91
CA THR A 426 26.86 6.86 -1.13
C THR A 426 27.34 6.01 0.05
N GLU A 427 28.42 6.41 0.70
CA GLU A 427 28.92 5.73 1.89
C GLU A 427 27.87 5.68 3.02
N ASN A 428 27.05 6.76 3.15
CA ASN A 428 26.01 6.86 4.15
C ASN A 428 24.76 6.01 3.85
N GLU A 429 24.54 5.62 2.58
CA GLU A 429 23.35 4.89 2.14
C GLU A 429 23.69 3.47 1.64
N LYS A 430 24.96 3.06 1.62
CA LYS A 430 25.34 1.71 1.21
C LYS A 430 24.94 0.66 2.24
N PHE A 431 24.85 -0.57 1.82
CA PHE A 431 24.60 -1.72 2.69
C PHE A 431 25.69 -1.82 3.78
N PRO A 432 25.31 -1.89 5.07
CA PRO A 432 26.27 -2.04 6.16
C PRO A 432 27.15 -3.28 5.98
N GLY A 433 28.47 -3.12 6.13
CA GLY A 433 29.43 -4.19 5.89
C GLY A 433 29.77 -4.47 4.43
N GLY A 434 29.09 -3.84 3.47
CA GLY A 434 29.42 -3.96 2.05
C GLY A 434 30.57 -3.07 1.63
N TYR A 435 31.34 -3.52 0.60
CA TYR A 435 32.33 -2.68 -0.07
C TYR A 435 31.66 -1.57 -0.89
N CYS A 436 30.67 -1.94 -1.71
CA CYS A 436 29.91 -1.05 -2.58
C CYS A 436 28.48 -1.57 -2.74
N THR A 437 27.52 -0.66 -2.82
CA THR A 437 26.14 -0.96 -3.15
C THR A 437 25.72 -0.28 -4.42
N THR A 438 25.25 -1.03 -5.40
CA THR A 438 24.56 -0.50 -6.57
C THR A 438 23.05 -0.60 -6.40
N SER A 439 22.30 0.34 -6.95
CA SER A 439 20.84 0.35 -6.92
C SER A 439 20.24 0.78 -8.24
N ILE A 440 18.99 0.42 -8.42
CA ILE A 440 18.08 1.06 -9.36
C ILE A 440 17.04 1.85 -8.59
N GLU A 441 16.84 3.11 -8.96
CA GLU A 441 15.92 4.04 -8.30
C GLU A 441 14.81 4.48 -9.24
N GLY A 442 13.56 4.41 -8.79
CA GLY A 442 12.40 4.89 -9.54
C GLY A 442 11.87 6.20 -8.97
N LEU A 443 11.29 7.06 -9.82
CA LEU A 443 10.53 8.23 -9.40
C LEU A 443 9.05 7.95 -9.54
N LEU A 444 8.30 8.06 -8.45
CA LEU A 444 6.85 7.86 -8.43
C LEU A 444 6.09 9.15 -8.77
N PRO A 445 4.83 9.07 -9.23
CA PRO A 445 4.04 10.25 -9.59
C PRO A 445 3.80 11.25 -8.47
N ASN A 446 3.87 10.82 -7.21
CA ASN A 446 3.77 11.70 -6.04
C ASN A 446 5.09 12.41 -5.67
N GLY A 447 6.08 12.40 -6.56
CA GLY A 447 7.38 13.06 -6.36
C GLY A 447 8.34 12.36 -5.40
N LYS A 448 8.05 11.11 -5.00
CA LYS A 448 8.95 10.34 -4.13
C LYS A 448 9.81 9.38 -4.92
N GLY A 449 11.09 9.34 -4.61
CA GLY A 449 11.99 8.27 -5.03
C GLY A 449 11.68 6.96 -4.31
N VAL A 450 11.92 5.86 -4.98
CA VAL A 450 11.81 4.51 -4.42
C VAL A 450 13.00 3.66 -4.85
N GLN A 451 13.68 3.07 -3.86
CA GLN A 451 14.69 2.05 -4.14
C GLN A 451 14.00 0.80 -4.67
N ALA A 452 14.25 0.49 -5.93
CA ALA A 452 13.56 -0.57 -6.65
C ALA A 452 14.21 -1.95 -6.44
N ALA A 453 15.54 -2.04 -6.55
CA ALA A 453 16.34 -3.23 -6.24
C ALA A 453 17.80 -2.85 -5.99
N THR A 454 18.55 -3.74 -5.36
CA THR A 454 19.98 -3.54 -5.04
C THR A 454 20.84 -4.73 -5.39
N SER A 455 22.09 -4.44 -5.77
CA SER A 455 23.14 -5.44 -5.95
C SER A 455 24.40 -4.94 -5.24
N HIS A 456 24.88 -5.74 -4.28
CA HIS A 456 25.95 -5.36 -3.37
C HIS A 456 27.24 -6.12 -3.72
N HIS A 457 28.34 -5.41 -3.80
CA HIS A 457 29.66 -5.98 -3.70
C HIS A 457 30.03 -6.01 -2.22
N LEU A 458 30.12 -7.17 -1.62
CA LEU A 458 30.39 -7.33 -0.18
C LEU A 458 31.89 -7.28 0.16
N GLY A 459 32.76 -7.24 -0.87
CA GLY A 459 34.18 -7.36 -0.67
C GLY A 459 34.54 -8.72 -0.06
N GLN A 460 35.40 -8.71 0.94
CA GLN A 460 35.81 -9.86 1.74
C GLN A 460 35.35 -9.75 3.20
N ASN A 461 34.50 -8.79 3.55
CA ASN A 461 34.13 -8.54 4.95
C ASN A 461 33.37 -9.72 5.54
N PHE A 462 32.38 -10.24 4.84
CA PHE A 462 31.63 -11.42 5.27
C PHE A 462 32.47 -12.72 5.16
N SER A 463 33.36 -12.81 4.18
CA SER A 463 34.28 -13.94 4.05
C SER A 463 35.22 -14.02 5.24
N LYS A 464 35.71 -12.89 5.78
CA LYS A 464 36.50 -12.84 7.02
C LYS A 464 35.67 -13.26 8.22
N MET A 465 34.42 -12.79 8.33
CA MET A 465 33.53 -13.08 9.46
C MET A 465 33.15 -14.55 9.56
N PHE A 466 32.87 -15.19 8.40
CA PHE A 466 32.39 -16.57 8.32
C PHE A 466 33.45 -17.56 7.90
N ASP A 467 34.72 -17.14 7.73
CA ASP A 467 35.87 -17.94 7.23
C ASP A 467 35.57 -18.61 5.89
N ILE A 468 35.01 -17.87 4.94
CA ILE A 468 34.79 -18.36 3.59
C ILE A 468 36.10 -18.21 2.82
N SER A 469 36.88 -19.28 2.78
CA SER A 469 38.20 -19.31 2.17
C SER A 469 38.35 -20.53 1.27
N PHE A 470 39.27 -20.45 0.31
CA PHE A 470 39.56 -21.52 -0.65
C PHE A 470 41.07 -21.63 -0.87
N LEU A 471 41.49 -22.81 -1.32
CA LEU A 471 42.86 -23.03 -1.80
C LEU A 471 42.94 -22.63 -3.29
N ASP A 472 43.83 -21.69 -3.63
CA ASP A 472 44.14 -21.32 -5.01
C ASP A 472 44.88 -22.48 -5.76
N LYS A 473 45.29 -22.23 -6.99
CA LYS A 473 45.99 -23.23 -7.82
C LYS A 473 47.33 -23.63 -7.23
N GLU A 474 47.96 -22.72 -6.51
CA GLU A 474 49.25 -22.86 -5.85
C GLU A 474 49.11 -23.44 -4.41
N LYS A 475 47.87 -23.80 -4.00
CA LYS A 475 47.51 -24.31 -2.66
C LYS A 475 47.63 -23.26 -1.54
N ASN A 476 47.69 -22.00 -1.82
CA ASN A 476 47.63 -20.94 -0.81
C ASN A 476 46.19 -20.68 -0.40
N LYS A 477 45.98 -20.42 0.90
CA LYS A 477 44.65 -20.08 1.44
C LYS A 477 44.32 -18.61 1.06
N GLN A 478 43.20 -18.40 0.34
CA GLN A 478 42.70 -17.12 -0.05
C GLN A 478 41.30 -16.90 0.53
N LEU A 479 40.98 -15.66 0.90
CA LEU A 479 39.62 -15.28 1.24
C LEU A 479 38.81 -15.03 -0.03
N ALA A 480 37.57 -15.48 -0.07
CA ALA A 480 36.71 -15.32 -1.22
C ALA A 480 36.10 -13.90 -1.29
N TRP A 481 35.71 -13.48 -2.49
CA TRP A 481 34.96 -12.26 -2.75
C TRP A 481 33.47 -12.58 -2.88
N GLN A 482 32.60 -11.74 -2.32
CA GLN A 482 31.18 -12.04 -2.25
C GLN A 482 30.30 -10.94 -2.83
N THR A 483 29.14 -11.35 -3.32
CA THR A 483 28.05 -10.44 -3.68
C THR A 483 26.74 -10.89 -3.05
N SER A 484 25.84 -9.94 -2.79
CA SER A 484 24.45 -10.23 -2.48
C SER A 484 23.53 -9.28 -3.23
N TRP A 485 22.33 -9.73 -3.59
CA TRP A 485 21.43 -8.94 -4.41
C TRP A 485 19.98 -9.38 -4.21
N GLY A 486 19.05 -8.42 -4.28
CA GLY A 486 17.64 -8.66 -3.96
C GLY A 486 16.65 -7.80 -4.73
N LEU A 487 15.51 -8.43 -5.06
CA LEU A 487 14.32 -7.82 -5.65
C LEU A 487 13.08 -8.38 -4.95
N THR A 488 12.12 -7.50 -4.65
CA THR A 488 10.94 -7.84 -3.83
C THR A 488 9.64 -7.57 -4.55
N THR A 489 8.52 -7.97 -3.96
CA THR A 489 7.16 -7.59 -4.38
C THR A 489 6.91 -6.08 -4.39
N ARG A 490 7.85 -5.25 -3.90
CA ARG A 490 7.82 -3.78 -4.11
C ARG A 490 7.69 -3.42 -5.60
N THR A 491 8.24 -4.24 -6.50
CA THR A 491 8.10 -4.07 -7.96
C THR A 491 6.64 -3.94 -8.39
N ILE A 492 5.73 -4.71 -7.77
CA ILE A 492 4.28 -4.64 -8.04
C ILE A 492 3.72 -3.29 -7.59
N GLY A 493 4.07 -2.85 -6.38
CA GLY A 493 3.61 -1.54 -5.87
C GLY A 493 4.08 -0.38 -6.75
N VAL A 494 5.35 -0.39 -7.18
CA VAL A 494 5.91 0.61 -8.09
C VAL A 494 5.17 0.62 -9.42
N LEU A 495 4.91 -0.54 -10.00
CA LEU A 495 4.14 -0.69 -11.24
C LEU A 495 2.75 -0.07 -11.12
N VAL A 496 2.01 -0.40 -10.06
CA VAL A 496 0.66 0.15 -9.81
C VAL A 496 0.72 1.67 -9.62
N MET A 497 1.64 2.15 -8.80
CA MET A 497 1.78 3.58 -8.55
C MET A 497 2.16 4.37 -9.80
N MET A 498 3.01 3.82 -10.68
CA MET A 498 3.43 4.48 -11.90
C MET A 498 2.31 4.51 -12.95
N HIS A 499 1.68 3.39 -13.23
CA HIS A 499 0.78 3.24 -14.38
C HIS A 499 -0.69 3.44 -14.07
N GLY A 500 -1.16 3.04 -12.88
CA GLY A 500 -2.56 3.15 -12.49
C GLY A 500 -3.12 4.56 -12.64
N ASP A 501 -4.40 4.68 -12.95
CA ASP A 501 -5.12 5.93 -13.12
C ASP A 501 -6.39 5.98 -12.24
N ASN A 502 -7.26 6.97 -12.45
CA ASN A 502 -8.49 7.15 -11.67
C ASN A 502 -9.60 6.12 -12.01
N LYS A 503 -9.35 5.22 -12.97
CA LYS A 503 -10.23 4.08 -13.28
C LYS A 503 -9.73 2.76 -12.71
N GLY A 504 -8.48 2.69 -12.23
CA GLY A 504 -7.88 1.50 -11.65
C GLY A 504 -6.50 1.18 -12.17
N LEU A 505 -6.21 -0.11 -12.27
CA LEU A 505 -4.94 -0.60 -12.80
C LEU A 505 -4.80 -0.29 -14.30
N VAL A 506 -3.57 -0.08 -14.73
CA VAL A 506 -3.15 -0.09 -16.13
C VAL A 506 -1.93 -1.00 -16.21
N LEU A 507 -2.12 -2.22 -16.69
CA LEU A 507 -1.06 -3.23 -16.65
C LEU A 507 -0.28 -3.27 -17.97
N PRO A 508 1.06 -3.20 -17.92
CA PRO A 508 1.88 -3.48 -19.10
C PRO A 508 1.59 -4.89 -19.63
N PRO A 509 1.41 -5.07 -20.93
CA PRO A 509 1.04 -6.37 -21.53
C PRO A 509 1.92 -7.54 -21.11
N LYS A 510 3.23 -7.32 -20.93
CA LYS A 510 4.18 -8.39 -20.58
C LYS A 510 3.93 -8.98 -19.20
N VAL A 511 3.42 -8.20 -18.24
CA VAL A 511 3.16 -8.68 -16.87
C VAL A 511 1.68 -8.91 -16.57
N ALA A 512 0.76 -8.44 -17.40
CA ALA A 512 -0.67 -8.57 -17.16
C ALA A 512 -1.07 -10.06 -17.06
N PRO A 513 -1.80 -10.49 -16.00
CA PRO A 513 -2.32 -11.85 -15.91
C PRO A 513 -3.18 -12.22 -17.10
N ILE A 514 -4.03 -11.31 -17.54
CA ILE A 514 -4.83 -11.40 -18.76
C ILE A 514 -4.43 -10.24 -19.66
N GLN A 515 -4.05 -10.55 -20.91
CA GLN A 515 -3.66 -9.56 -21.92
C GLN A 515 -4.86 -9.07 -22.74
N VAL A 516 -5.81 -9.97 -22.96
CA VAL A 516 -6.99 -9.73 -23.78
C VAL A 516 -8.23 -10.28 -23.09
N VAL A 517 -9.27 -9.47 -22.98
CA VAL A 517 -10.61 -9.95 -22.61
C VAL A 517 -11.56 -9.78 -23.77
N ILE A 518 -12.34 -10.81 -24.06
CA ILE A 518 -13.37 -10.81 -25.10
C ILE A 518 -14.72 -10.66 -24.40
N VAL A 519 -15.49 -9.62 -24.74
CA VAL A 519 -16.81 -9.34 -24.16
C VAL A 519 -17.87 -9.26 -25.26
N PRO A 520 -18.75 -10.29 -25.39
CA PRO A 520 -19.82 -10.29 -26.35
C PRO A 520 -20.99 -9.40 -25.94
N ILE A 521 -21.58 -8.66 -26.85
CA ILE A 521 -22.79 -7.87 -26.64
C ILE A 521 -23.99 -8.68 -27.17
N LYS A 522 -24.73 -9.30 -26.25
CA LYS A 522 -25.91 -10.12 -26.56
C LYS A 522 -27.17 -9.23 -26.53
N THR A 523 -27.89 -9.10 -27.64
CA THR A 523 -29.09 -8.26 -27.74
C THR A 523 -30.40 -9.06 -27.78
N SER A 524 -30.37 -10.34 -28.16
CA SER A 524 -31.51 -11.23 -28.15
C SER A 524 -31.07 -12.69 -28.03
N LYS A 525 -31.98 -13.57 -27.54
CA LYS A 525 -31.70 -15.00 -27.38
C LYS A 525 -31.44 -15.71 -28.75
N ASP A 526 -32.02 -15.22 -29.82
CA ASP A 526 -31.94 -15.84 -31.15
C ASP A 526 -30.56 -15.70 -31.82
N ASN A 527 -29.70 -14.80 -31.33
CA ASN A 527 -28.33 -14.58 -31.85
C ASN A 527 -27.24 -15.03 -30.88
N ALA A 528 -27.60 -15.62 -29.74
CA ALA A 528 -26.63 -15.91 -28.70
C ALA A 528 -25.60 -16.96 -29.13
N GLU A 529 -26.02 -18.00 -29.78
CA GLU A 529 -25.15 -19.10 -30.24
C GLU A 529 -24.12 -18.63 -31.27
N GLU A 530 -24.55 -17.82 -32.26
CA GLU A 530 -23.65 -17.26 -33.27
C GLU A 530 -22.61 -16.32 -32.66
N ILE A 531 -23.05 -15.43 -31.76
CA ILE A 531 -22.16 -14.49 -31.07
C ILE A 531 -21.17 -15.25 -30.19
N LEU A 532 -21.63 -16.21 -29.39
CA LEU A 532 -20.76 -17.01 -28.52
C LEU A 532 -19.80 -17.90 -29.32
N GLY A 533 -20.29 -18.52 -30.40
CA GLY A 533 -19.47 -19.33 -31.32
C GLY A 533 -18.31 -18.53 -31.90
N LYS A 534 -18.55 -17.28 -32.31
CA LYS A 534 -17.49 -16.39 -32.85
C LYS A 534 -16.49 -15.95 -31.78
N GLY A 535 -16.96 -15.69 -30.56
CA GLY A 535 -16.08 -15.40 -29.44
C GLY A 535 -15.14 -16.54 -29.09
N ASN A 536 -15.67 -17.77 -29.12
CA ASN A 536 -14.87 -18.97 -28.90
C ASN A 536 -13.81 -19.17 -30.00
N GLU A 537 -14.15 -18.90 -31.27
CA GLU A 537 -13.17 -18.95 -32.36
C GLU A 537 -12.00 -17.99 -32.10
N ILE A 538 -12.29 -16.74 -31.76
CA ILE A 538 -11.27 -15.71 -31.46
C ILE A 538 -10.47 -16.15 -30.25
N TYR A 539 -11.12 -16.61 -29.18
CA TYR A 539 -10.48 -17.11 -27.97
C TYR A 539 -9.47 -18.21 -28.25
N GLU A 540 -9.88 -19.25 -28.99
CA GLU A 540 -9.02 -20.39 -29.33
C GLU A 540 -7.86 -19.99 -30.26
N GLN A 541 -8.09 -19.05 -31.20
CA GLN A 541 -7.02 -18.51 -32.04
C GLN A 541 -5.95 -17.76 -31.21
N LEU A 542 -6.37 -16.88 -30.33
CA LEU A 542 -5.46 -16.11 -29.46
C LEU A 542 -4.69 -17.01 -28.50
N LYS A 543 -5.37 -18.02 -27.94
CA LYS A 543 -4.76 -19.00 -27.03
C LYS A 543 -3.69 -19.86 -27.72
N LYS A 544 -3.90 -20.25 -29.00
CA LYS A 544 -2.89 -20.97 -29.79
C LYS A 544 -1.61 -20.16 -30.02
N GLU A 545 -1.70 -18.85 -29.97
CA GLU A 545 -0.57 -17.92 -30.12
C GLU A 545 0.05 -17.49 -28.77
N ASP A 546 -0.23 -18.28 -27.71
CA ASP A 546 0.30 -18.08 -26.36
C ASP A 546 -0.08 -16.72 -25.74
N ILE A 547 -1.22 -16.13 -26.17
CA ILE A 547 -1.79 -14.91 -25.62
C ILE A 547 -2.65 -15.27 -24.42
N ARG A 548 -2.42 -14.61 -23.28
CA ARG A 548 -3.24 -14.77 -22.06
C ARG A 548 -4.58 -14.07 -22.27
N VAL A 549 -5.56 -14.84 -22.69
CA VAL A 549 -6.90 -14.37 -23.10
C VAL A 549 -7.98 -14.99 -22.21
N THR A 550 -9.02 -14.21 -21.91
CA THR A 550 -10.25 -14.71 -21.29
C THR A 550 -11.46 -14.33 -22.11
N PHE A 551 -12.49 -15.17 -22.07
CA PHE A 551 -13.77 -14.94 -22.72
C PHE A 551 -14.84 -14.78 -21.64
N ASP A 552 -15.33 -13.54 -21.48
CA ASP A 552 -16.35 -13.20 -20.48
C ASP A 552 -17.76 -13.28 -21.10
N ASP A 553 -18.25 -14.51 -21.22
CA ASP A 553 -19.58 -14.84 -21.76
C ASP A 553 -20.67 -14.87 -20.69
N SER A 554 -20.35 -14.60 -19.41
CA SER A 554 -21.28 -14.62 -18.29
C SER A 554 -22.51 -13.73 -18.54
N ASP A 555 -23.68 -14.21 -18.11
CA ASP A 555 -24.95 -13.46 -18.16
C ASP A 555 -25.27 -12.74 -16.83
N LEU A 556 -24.36 -12.82 -15.83
CA LEU A 556 -24.58 -12.24 -14.51
C LEU A 556 -24.59 -10.71 -14.53
N HIS A 557 -23.83 -10.11 -15.44
CA HIS A 557 -23.64 -8.66 -15.51
C HIS A 557 -23.82 -8.12 -16.92
N THR A 558 -24.19 -6.84 -17.00
CA THR A 558 -24.32 -6.14 -18.30
C THR A 558 -22.93 -5.91 -18.92
N PRO A 559 -22.85 -5.73 -20.26
CA PRO A 559 -21.57 -5.37 -20.90
C PRO A 559 -20.91 -4.14 -20.31
N GLY A 560 -21.68 -3.11 -19.92
CA GLY A 560 -21.16 -1.90 -19.29
C GLY A 560 -20.47 -2.19 -17.94
N TRP A 561 -21.06 -3.03 -17.11
CA TRP A 561 -20.47 -3.46 -15.85
C TRP A 561 -19.16 -4.25 -16.08
N LYS A 562 -19.16 -5.20 -17.02
CA LYS A 562 -17.96 -5.95 -17.41
C LYS A 562 -16.84 -5.02 -17.90
N TYR A 563 -17.20 -3.99 -18.67
CA TYR A 563 -16.21 -3.01 -19.13
C TYR A 563 -15.56 -2.28 -17.95
N ALA A 564 -16.35 -1.83 -16.97
CA ALA A 564 -15.84 -1.16 -15.78
C ALA A 564 -14.95 -2.10 -14.94
N GLU A 565 -15.33 -3.35 -14.76
CA GLU A 565 -14.55 -4.35 -14.03
C GLU A 565 -13.19 -4.62 -14.69
N TRP A 566 -13.17 -4.89 -16.01
CA TRP A 566 -11.93 -5.17 -16.71
C TRP A 566 -11.04 -3.93 -16.89
N GLU A 567 -11.64 -2.72 -16.92
CA GLU A 567 -10.91 -1.46 -16.84
C GLU A 567 -10.25 -1.29 -15.46
N LEU A 568 -10.99 -1.59 -14.38
CA LEU A 568 -10.47 -1.55 -13.01
C LEU A 568 -9.32 -2.54 -12.80
N LYS A 569 -9.43 -3.75 -13.33
CA LYS A 569 -8.40 -4.80 -13.31
C LYS A 569 -7.22 -4.52 -14.25
N GLY A 570 -7.34 -3.53 -15.13
CA GLY A 570 -6.24 -3.05 -15.97
C GLY A 570 -5.86 -3.95 -17.13
N VAL A 571 -6.79 -4.75 -17.66
CA VAL A 571 -6.54 -5.62 -18.82
C VAL A 571 -6.17 -4.77 -20.04
N PRO A 572 -5.02 -5.02 -20.71
CA PRO A 572 -4.52 -4.18 -21.78
C PRO A 572 -5.45 -3.97 -22.97
N ILE A 573 -6.09 -5.05 -23.43
CA ILE A 573 -6.98 -5.01 -24.58
C ILE A 573 -8.33 -5.63 -24.23
N ARG A 574 -9.42 -4.95 -24.56
CA ARG A 574 -10.77 -5.51 -24.55
C ARG A 574 -11.30 -5.58 -25.97
N ILE A 575 -11.76 -6.76 -26.38
CA ILE A 575 -12.44 -7.00 -27.65
C ILE A 575 -13.94 -6.99 -27.41
N GLU A 576 -14.64 -6.02 -28.00
CA GLU A 576 -16.08 -5.84 -27.92
C GLU A 576 -16.70 -6.17 -29.26
N TYR A 577 -17.79 -6.91 -29.30
CA TYR A 577 -18.53 -7.18 -30.55
C TYR A 577 -19.98 -7.63 -30.29
N GLY A 578 -20.82 -7.33 -31.23
CA GLY A 578 -22.21 -7.75 -31.26
C GLY A 578 -22.66 -8.05 -32.67
N LYS A 579 -23.95 -8.31 -32.88
CA LYS A 579 -24.52 -8.63 -34.21
C LYS A 579 -24.16 -7.61 -35.30
N LYS A 580 -24.16 -6.31 -34.95
CA LYS A 580 -23.83 -5.22 -35.90
C LYS A 580 -22.38 -5.27 -36.36
N ASP A 581 -21.48 -5.70 -35.47
CA ASP A 581 -20.06 -5.80 -35.78
C ASP A 581 -19.81 -7.02 -36.64
N LEU A 582 -20.40 -8.18 -36.27
CA LEU A 582 -20.29 -9.42 -37.05
C LEU A 582 -20.85 -9.25 -38.45
N SER A 583 -21.95 -8.51 -38.66
CA SER A 583 -22.48 -8.23 -40.00
C SER A 583 -21.54 -7.42 -40.89
N LYS A 584 -20.52 -6.77 -40.30
CA LYS A 584 -19.46 -6.03 -41.00
C LYS A 584 -18.13 -6.79 -41.00
N GLU A 585 -18.13 -8.04 -40.56
CA GLU A 585 -16.93 -8.88 -40.41
C GLU A 585 -15.81 -8.23 -39.57
N GLN A 586 -16.21 -7.54 -38.50
CA GLN A 586 -15.28 -6.82 -37.62
C GLN A 586 -15.61 -7.02 -36.13
N VAL A 587 -14.65 -6.65 -35.29
CA VAL A 587 -14.79 -6.44 -33.82
C VAL A 587 -14.26 -5.07 -33.45
N THR A 588 -14.57 -4.59 -32.26
CA THR A 588 -14.05 -3.32 -31.74
C THR A 588 -12.99 -3.59 -30.66
N PHE A 589 -11.79 -3.06 -30.84
CA PHE A 589 -10.74 -3.07 -29.82
C PHE A 589 -10.87 -1.84 -28.94
N PHE A 590 -10.64 -2.03 -27.64
CA PHE A 590 -10.44 -0.98 -26.65
C PHE A 590 -9.08 -1.16 -25.99
N CYS A 591 -8.23 -0.14 -26.00
CA CYS A 591 -6.93 -0.13 -25.38
C CYS A 591 -7.00 0.57 -24.02
N ARG A 592 -6.59 -0.12 -22.94
CA ARG A 592 -6.72 0.39 -21.56
C ARG A 592 -5.79 1.58 -21.25
N ASP A 593 -4.61 1.64 -21.86
CA ASP A 593 -3.57 2.62 -21.57
C ASP A 593 -3.87 4.04 -22.08
N ASN A 594 -4.67 4.18 -23.14
CA ASN A 594 -5.04 5.46 -23.75
C ASN A 594 -6.56 5.63 -23.99
N LEU A 595 -7.35 4.62 -23.63
CA LEU A 595 -8.82 4.58 -23.76
C LEU A 595 -9.33 4.67 -25.20
N GLU A 596 -8.48 4.36 -26.18
CA GLU A 596 -8.83 4.40 -27.60
C GLU A 596 -9.68 3.19 -28.01
N LYS A 597 -10.68 3.45 -28.88
CA LYS A 597 -11.52 2.42 -29.52
C LYS A 597 -11.39 2.50 -31.02
N PHE A 598 -11.23 1.36 -31.68
CA PHE A 598 -11.19 1.26 -33.15
C PHE A 598 -11.66 -0.12 -33.63
N PRO A 599 -12.23 -0.17 -34.86
CA PRO A 599 -12.66 -1.45 -35.46
C PRO A 599 -11.46 -2.22 -36.02
N VAL A 600 -11.55 -3.56 -35.96
CA VAL A 600 -10.57 -4.51 -36.51
C VAL A 600 -11.31 -5.59 -37.25
N LYS A 601 -10.90 -5.97 -38.48
CA LYS A 601 -11.50 -7.05 -39.24
C LYS A 601 -11.27 -8.40 -38.57
N LEU A 602 -12.24 -9.30 -38.64
CA LEU A 602 -12.14 -10.63 -38.02
C LEU A 602 -10.91 -11.42 -38.46
N THR A 603 -10.49 -11.26 -39.71
CA THR A 603 -9.31 -11.93 -40.30
C THR A 603 -7.98 -11.37 -39.78
N GLU A 604 -7.98 -10.19 -39.21
CA GLU A 604 -6.78 -9.45 -38.76
C GLU A 604 -6.64 -9.45 -37.22
N VAL A 605 -7.58 -10.03 -36.47
CA VAL A 605 -7.66 -9.94 -35.00
C VAL A 605 -6.38 -10.40 -34.33
N VAL A 606 -5.85 -11.58 -34.70
CA VAL A 606 -4.66 -12.16 -34.05
C VAL A 606 -3.44 -11.31 -34.27
N ASP A 607 -3.16 -10.90 -35.50
CA ASP A 607 -1.99 -10.09 -35.84
C ASP A 607 -2.09 -8.71 -35.21
N LYS A 608 -3.30 -8.14 -35.18
CA LYS A 608 -3.54 -6.83 -34.57
C LYS A 608 -3.41 -6.87 -33.05
N VAL A 609 -3.81 -7.94 -32.39
CA VAL A 609 -3.57 -8.14 -30.94
C VAL A 609 -2.07 -8.14 -30.66
N LYS A 610 -1.26 -8.91 -31.39
CA LYS A 610 0.19 -8.98 -31.21
C LYS A 610 0.84 -7.60 -31.40
N GLU A 611 0.50 -6.90 -32.48
CA GLU A 611 0.96 -5.55 -32.78
C GLU A 611 0.62 -4.57 -31.64
N MET A 612 -0.64 -4.64 -31.17
CA MET A 612 -1.12 -3.72 -30.15
C MET A 612 -0.53 -4.00 -28.77
N LEU A 613 -0.31 -5.26 -28.38
CA LEU A 613 0.38 -5.59 -27.11
C LEU A 613 1.80 -4.99 -27.08
N ASP A 614 2.55 -5.10 -28.19
CA ASP A 614 3.88 -4.48 -28.30
C ASP A 614 3.82 -2.94 -28.29
N THR A 615 2.84 -2.38 -28.99
CA THR A 615 2.63 -0.93 -29.06
C THR A 615 2.25 -0.36 -27.70
N ILE A 616 1.33 -0.99 -26.96
CA ILE A 616 0.94 -0.58 -25.61
C ILE A 616 2.14 -0.64 -24.68
N GLN A 617 2.94 -1.72 -24.69
CA GLN A 617 4.13 -1.85 -23.86
C GLN A 617 5.10 -0.69 -24.06
N LYS A 618 5.41 -0.34 -25.32
CA LYS A 618 6.31 0.75 -25.68
C LYS A 618 5.73 2.12 -25.29
N ARG A 619 4.45 2.34 -25.55
CA ARG A 619 3.75 3.60 -25.25
C ARG A 619 3.70 3.86 -23.74
N MET A 620 3.41 2.83 -22.96
CA MET A 620 3.42 2.92 -21.49
C MET A 620 4.81 3.27 -20.95
N PHE A 621 5.86 2.64 -21.46
CA PHE A 621 7.24 2.95 -21.09
C PHE A 621 7.60 4.40 -21.44
N GLN A 622 7.35 4.81 -22.69
CA GLN A 622 7.66 6.16 -23.15
C GLN A 622 6.94 7.25 -22.33
N LYS A 623 5.66 7.02 -22.02
CA LYS A 623 4.88 7.92 -21.15
C LYS A 623 5.57 8.15 -19.79
N GLN A 624 6.13 7.10 -19.19
CA GLN A 624 6.82 7.22 -17.91
C GLN A 624 8.22 7.85 -18.05
N VAL A 625 8.94 7.58 -19.15
CA VAL A 625 10.20 8.25 -19.46
C VAL A 625 9.99 9.76 -19.58
N ASP A 626 8.97 10.19 -20.32
CA ASP A 626 8.65 11.62 -20.50
C ASP A 626 8.26 12.26 -19.16
N ARG A 627 7.48 11.56 -18.33
CA ARG A 627 7.14 12.02 -16.98
C ARG A 627 8.37 12.22 -16.10
N VAL A 628 9.27 11.23 -16.05
CA VAL A 628 10.51 11.33 -15.24
C VAL A 628 11.37 12.47 -15.74
N LYS A 629 11.53 12.62 -17.06
CA LYS A 629 12.28 13.73 -17.67
C LYS A 629 11.71 15.09 -17.26
N ASN A 630 10.40 15.26 -17.29
CA ASN A 630 9.71 16.50 -16.90
C ASN A 630 9.75 16.76 -15.38
N SER A 631 9.99 15.73 -14.58
CA SER A 631 10.12 15.80 -13.11
C SER A 631 11.59 15.66 -12.66
N THR A 632 12.54 16.10 -13.50
CA THR A 632 13.97 16.12 -13.21
C THR A 632 14.47 17.56 -13.23
N THR A 633 15.22 17.94 -12.21
CA THR A 633 15.89 19.25 -12.09
C THR A 633 17.39 19.05 -12.02
N HIS A 634 18.14 19.91 -12.74
CA HIS A 634 19.60 20.00 -12.64
C HIS A 634 19.94 21.26 -11.85
N ALA A 635 20.35 21.12 -10.59
CA ALA A 635 20.64 22.23 -9.70
C ALA A 635 22.15 22.44 -9.53
N LYS A 636 22.58 23.70 -9.56
CA LYS A 636 23.99 24.09 -9.38
C LYS A 636 24.30 24.65 -7.99
N ASP A 637 23.27 25.02 -7.23
CA ASP A 637 23.33 25.61 -5.90
C ASP A 637 22.21 25.03 -5.02
N PHE A 638 22.23 25.40 -3.72
CA PHE A 638 21.28 24.87 -2.75
C PHE A 638 19.86 25.41 -2.94
N ASP A 639 19.68 26.62 -3.44
CA ASP A 639 18.36 27.21 -3.61
C ASP A 639 17.61 26.55 -4.76
N SER A 640 18.25 26.37 -5.92
CA SER A 640 17.68 25.62 -7.04
C SER A 640 17.46 24.13 -6.72
N PHE A 641 18.30 23.55 -5.87
CA PHE A 641 18.11 22.21 -5.34
C PHE A 641 16.83 22.11 -4.49
N LEU A 642 16.65 23.04 -3.55
CA LEU A 642 15.47 23.07 -2.67
C LEU A 642 14.18 23.30 -3.46
N GLU A 643 14.22 24.20 -4.47
CA GLU A 643 13.11 24.44 -5.38
C GLU A 643 12.71 23.16 -6.13
N GLY A 644 13.69 22.41 -6.66
CA GLY A 644 13.43 21.13 -7.32
C GLY A 644 12.78 20.10 -6.39
N LEU A 645 13.30 19.96 -5.18
CA LEU A 645 12.70 19.08 -4.17
C LEU A 645 11.26 19.45 -3.80
N ASN A 646 10.97 20.75 -3.70
CA ASN A 646 9.62 21.24 -3.36
C ASN A 646 8.61 21.04 -4.50
N LYS A 647 9.08 20.98 -5.75
CA LYS A 647 8.27 20.57 -6.90
C LYS A 647 8.03 19.05 -6.97
N GLY A 648 8.61 18.26 -6.06
CA GLY A 648 8.53 16.79 -6.12
C GLY A 648 9.40 16.19 -7.23
N HIS A 649 10.46 16.89 -7.66
CA HIS A 649 11.39 16.39 -8.65
C HIS A 649 12.52 15.57 -8.01
N ILE A 650 13.14 14.69 -8.80
CA ILE A 650 14.50 14.26 -8.54
C ILE A 650 15.47 15.35 -8.97
N VAL A 651 16.52 15.56 -8.18
CA VAL A 651 17.44 16.65 -8.42
C VAL A 651 18.87 16.13 -8.63
N TYR A 652 19.42 16.41 -9.81
CA TYR A 652 20.82 16.14 -10.12
C TYR A 652 21.67 17.32 -9.68
N THR A 653 22.71 17.07 -8.88
CA THR A 653 23.63 18.10 -8.40
C THR A 653 25.08 17.71 -8.57
N PRO A 654 25.99 18.64 -8.89
CA PRO A 654 27.41 18.42 -8.77
C PRO A 654 27.78 18.32 -7.27
N TRP A 655 28.47 17.25 -6.87
CA TRP A 655 28.74 16.94 -5.46
C TRP A 655 30.18 16.56 -5.20
N CYS A 656 30.71 16.94 -4.01
CA CYS A 656 32.08 16.68 -3.59
C CYS A 656 32.35 15.23 -3.16
N LYS A 657 31.32 14.38 -3.05
CA LYS A 657 31.38 12.98 -2.59
C LYS A 657 31.85 12.82 -1.12
N GLU A 658 31.65 13.83 -0.28
CA GLU A 658 32.01 13.80 1.14
C GLU A 658 30.79 13.43 1.98
N SER A 659 30.88 12.39 2.85
CA SER A 659 29.78 11.93 3.72
C SER A 659 29.25 13.06 4.63
N PHE A 660 30.14 13.84 5.24
CA PHE A 660 29.75 14.96 6.07
C PHE A 660 28.97 16.05 5.30
N CYS A 661 29.30 16.27 4.02
CA CYS A 661 28.53 17.19 3.17
C CYS A 661 27.11 16.68 2.93
N GLU A 662 26.94 15.37 2.73
CA GLU A 662 25.64 14.73 2.56
C GLU A 662 24.77 14.92 3.80
N ASP A 663 25.32 14.67 4.99
CA ASP A 663 24.58 14.81 6.26
C ASP A 663 24.15 16.26 6.49
N ASN A 664 25.02 17.23 6.24
CA ASN A 664 24.69 18.65 6.35
C ASN A 664 23.58 19.08 5.40
N VAL A 665 23.52 18.53 4.18
CA VAL A 665 22.41 18.78 3.23
C VAL A 665 21.10 18.24 3.82
N LYS A 666 21.11 17.00 4.32
CA LYS A 666 19.94 16.36 4.92
C LYS A 666 19.43 17.15 6.14
N ASP A 667 20.33 17.58 7.02
CA ASP A 667 20.01 18.33 8.23
C ASP A 667 19.46 19.72 7.90
N LYS A 668 20.06 20.42 6.93
CA LYS A 668 19.57 21.74 6.51
C LYS A 668 18.19 21.67 5.88
N VAL A 669 17.93 20.66 5.03
CA VAL A 669 16.58 20.43 4.48
C VAL A 669 15.58 20.14 5.59
N LYS A 670 15.94 19.32 6.58
CA LYS A 670 15.10 18.99 7.73
C LYS A 670 14.82 20.22 8.59
N GLU A 671 15.82 21.09 8.83
CA GLU A 671 15.66 22.34 9.55
C GLU A 671 14.69 23.29 8.86
N ILE A 672 14.84 23.49 7.55
CA ILE A 672 13.94 24.34 6.75
C ILE A 672 12.51 23.80 6.82
N ALA A 673 12.38 22.50 6.67
CA ALA A 673 11.12 21.78 6.74
C ALA A 673 10.40 21.94 8.08
N SER A 674 11.13 21.91 9.20
CA SER A 674 10.54 22.08 10.55
C SER A 674 10.02 23.50 10.81
N LYS A 675 10.49 24.49 10.05
CA LYS A 675 10.09 25.90 10.14
C LYS A 675 8.92 26.28 9.22
N SER A 676 8.56 25.42 8.25
CA SER A 676 7.44 25.66 7.34
C SER A 676 6.13 25.15 7.95
N GLU A 677 5.06 25.97 7.90
CA GLU A 677 3.70 25.56 8.35
C GLU A 677 3.06 24.47 7.47
N GLU A 678 3.62 24.21 6.29
CA GLU A 678 3.17 23.17 5.35
C GLU A 678 3.84 21.83 5.66
N GLN A 679 3.45 21.20 6.76
CA GLN A 679 4.01 19.91 7.22
C GLN A 679 3.76 18.71 6.29
N ASP A 680 2.86 18.79 5.31
CA ASP A 680 2.52 17.67 4.42
C ASP A 680 3.51 17.48 3.24
N THR A 681 4.41 18.45 2.99
CA THR A 681 5.41 18.39 1.92
C THR A 681 6.78 17.94 2.39
N VAL A 682 6.98 17.70 3.69
CA VAL A 682 8.27 17.49 4.31
C VAL A 682 8.57 15.99 4.48
N GLY A 683 8.91 15.31 3.39
CA GLY A 683 9.66 14.05 3.45
C GLY A 683 11.15 14.31 3.68
N THR A 684 11.84 13.40 4.37
CA THR A 684 13.31 13.46 4.52
C THR A 684 13.95 13.39 3.13
N CYS A 685 14.81 14.37 2.81
CA CYS A 685 15.65 14.32 1.62
C CYS A 685 16.69 13.20 1.77
N LYS A 686 16.91 12.45 0.70
CA LYS A 686 17.95 11.41 0.62
C LYS A 686 18.73 11.51 -0.67
N THR A 687 19.98 11.10 -0.63
CA THR A 687 20.74 10.78 -1.84
C THR A 687 20.22 9.45 -2.37
N LEU A 688 19.59 9.45 -3.55
CA LEU A 688 19.08 8.23 -4.16
C LEU A 688 20.22 7.33 -4.63
N ASN A 689 21.06 7.86 -5.50
CA ASN A 689 22.33 7.25 -5.91
C ASN A 689 23.24 8.25 -6.63
N MET A 690 24.44 7.83 -6.92
CA MET A 690 25.36 8.45 -7.90
C MET A 690 25.16 7.71 -9.22
N PRO A 691 24.52 8.32 -10.25
CA PRO A 691 24.13 7.61 -11.47
C PRO A 691 25.35 7.05 -12.19
N LEU A 692 25.20 5.87 -12.82
CA LEU A 692 26.28 5.29 -13.64
C LEU A 692 26.50 6.12 -14.90
N ASP A 693 25.43 6.61 -15.52
CA ASP A 693 25.48 7.53 -16.65
C ASP A 693 25.66 8.96 -16.13
N GLN A 694 26.91 9.32 -15.86
CA GLN A 694 27.26 10.62 -15.30
C GLN A 694 27.12 11.74 -16.35
N PRO A 695 26.41 12.85 -16.03
CA PRO A 695 26.57 14.07 -16.82
C PRO A 695 28.00 14.52 -16.83
N LYS A 696 28.41 15.21 -17.91
CA LYS A 696 29.78 15.76 -18.01
C LYS A 696 30.00 16.81 -16.93
N LEU A 697 31.01 16.60 -16.10
CA LEU A 697 31.44 17.56 -15.10
C LEU A 697 32.45 18.51 -15.75
N GLU A 698 32.12 19.81 -15.82
CA GLU A 698 33.00 20.84 -16.34
C GLU A 698 34.14 21.13 -15.37
N GLU A 699 35.30 21.50 -15.85
CA GLU A 699 36.45 21.87 -15.03
C GLU A 699 36.11 23.09 -14.15
N GLY A 700 36.50 23.05 -12.89
CA GLY A 700 36.19 24.10 -11.92
C GLY A 700 34.77 24.05 -11.34
N THR A 701 33.93 23.07 -11.70
CA THR A 701 32.60 22.91 -11.09
C THR A 701 32.71 22.68 -9.58
N LYS A 702 31.93 23.44 -8.82
CA LYS A 702 31.87 23.36 -7.37
C LYS A 702 30.70 22.52 -6.91
N CYS A 703 30.83 21.90 -5.72
CA CYS A 703 29.74 21.23 -5.02
C CYS A 703 28.62 22.23 -4.74
N PHE A 704 27.40 21.86 -5.07
CA PHE A 704 26.19 22.70 -4.95
C PHE A 704 25.93 23.22 -3.52
N PHE A 705 26.50 22.55 -2.51
CA PHE A 705 26.28 22.87 -1.11
C PHE A 705 27.51 23.47 -0.41
N CYS A 706 28.66 22.79 -0.42
CA CYS A 706 29.81 23.19 0.39
C CYS A 706 30.86 24.01 -0.41
N GLY A 707 30.69 24.19 -1.70
CA GLY A 707 31.61 24.96 -2.56
C GLY A 707 32.98 24.33 -2.83
N LYS A 708 33.30 23.15 -2.27
CA LYS A 708 34.49 22.36 -2.59
C LYS A 708 34.41 21.89 -4.07
N PRO A 709 35.53 21.50 -4.69
CA PRO A 709 35.50 20.92 -6.05
C PRO A 709 34.52 19.73 -6.09
N ALA A 710 33.63 19.73 -7.08
CA ALA A 710 32.76 18.60 -7.34
C ALA A 710 33.54 17.44 -7.94
N LYS A 711 33.24 16.22 -7.54
CA LYS A 711 33.87 14.99 -8.04
C LYS A 711 32.94 14.17 -8.92
N ILE A 712 31.60 14.33 -8.70
CA ILE A 712 30.58 13.49 -9.33
C ILE A 712 29.24 14.23 -9.30
N PHE A 713 28.28 13.78 -10.12
CA PHE A 713 26.88 14.12 -9.91
C PHE A 713 26.20 13.12 -8.99
N ALA A 714 25.35 13.60 -8.10
CA ALA A 714 24.46 12.80 -7.26
C ALA A 714 23.00 13.12 -7.56
N VAL A 715 22.15 12.13 -7.44
CA VAL A 715 20.69 12.24 -7.58
C VAL A 715 20.06 12.25 -6.19
N TRP A 716 19.26 13.26 -5.95
CA TRP A 716 18.55 13.46 -4.68
C TRP A 716 17.06 13.45 -4.88
N GLY A 717 16.34 13.10 -3.83
CA GLY A 717 14.89 13.14 -3.85
C GLY A 717 14.30 12.93 -2.46
N ARG A 718 13.02 13.18 -2.35
CA ARG A 718 12.24 12.65 -1.22
C ARG A 718 12.04 11.16 -1.45
N SER A 719 12.12 10.34 -0.43
CA SER A 719 12.08 8.87 -0.57
C SER A 719 11.07 8.25 0.38
N TYR A 720 10.53 7.14 -0.05
CA TYR A 720 9.74 6.27 0.81
C TYR A 720 10.59 5.68 1.93
#